data_fd1c69da9eaca7c7560356f86ea3afb3
#
_entry.id   fd1c69da9eaca7c7560356f86ea3afb3
#
_cell.length_a   1.000
_cell.length_b   1.000
_cell.length_c   1.000
_cell.angle_alpha   90.00
_cell.angle_beta   90.00
_cell.angle_gamma   90.00
#
_symmetry.space_group_name_H-M   'P 1'
#
loop_
_entity.id
_entity.type
_entity.pdbx_description
1 polymer ?
#
loop_
_entity_poly.entity_id
_entity_poly.type
_entity_poly.pdbx_seq_one_letter_code
_entity_poly.pdbx_strand_id
1 'polypeptide(L)'
;MAENQNAADQASTLNDERATRLAKRAALFEAGQNPYPEHSEVEDYVVDIEAKYAELADGEDTEDVVKIAGRVVAKRGQGKIMFIVVRDATAEIQLFCRINDMDEAAWNTLKALDLGDILGVAGVVVRTKRGQLSVAPKSATLLSKAVRPLPEKFHGLSDKETRYRQRYVDLIANDDVRETFRKRSQILSTFRRFMESDGYMEVETPILQTIQGGATAKPFITHFNALDQECYLRIATELHLKRCIVGGFERVFEIGRIFRNEGMDLTHNPEFTTMEAYRAFSDLEGMKALAQGVIKAANKAIGNPEVIEYQGQTIDLSGEWASRSMTDIVSDVIGKPVTIDTPVEELAAAAREKGLEIKPEWTAGKIIAEIYDELGEDTIVNPTFVCDYPIEVSPLAKRFEDDPRLTHRFELVIAGHEYANAFSELNDPVDQAERFVAQMAEKAGGDDEAMEYDEDYVRALEYGMPPAGGIGIGIDRVVMLLTNQASIRDVLLFPHMKPEKGFQSGAAAAKAAEAGNTASPFVKPLKPTVDYSKIAVEPLFEEFVDFDTFSKSDFRAVKVKACEAVKKSKKLLNFTLDDGTGTDRTILSGIHDYYEPEDLVGKTLLAITNLPPRKMMGIPSCGMLISAIHEEEGEERLNLIQLDASIPAGAKMY
;
A
#
# COMPACT_ATOMS: atom_id res chain seq x y z
N MET A 1 21.49 25.61 -15.14
CA MET A 1 21.02 25.62 -16.56
C MET A 1 21.40 24.33 -17.28
N ALA A 2 22.61 23.79 -17.12
CA ALA A 2 23.01 22.52 -17.77
C ALA A 2 22.25 21.28 -17.24
N GLU A 3 21.94 21.20 -15.95
CA GLU A 3 21.16 20.10 -15.36
C GLU A 3 19.70 20.09 -15.85
N ASN A 4 19.08 21.26 -16.01
CA ASN A 4 17.71 21.36 -16.54
C ASN A 4 17.63 21.01 -18.04
N GLN A 5 18.68 21.25 -18.80
CA GLN A 5 18.74 20.88 -20.20
C GLN A 5 18.92 19.36 -20.37
N ASN A 6 19.76 18.75 -19.54
CA ASN A 6 19.97 17.30 -19.55
C ASN A 6 18.69 16.52 -19.15
N ALA A 7 17.94 17.01 -18.19
CA ALA A 7 16.65 16.42 -17.78
C ALA A 7 15.57 16.56 -18.87
N ALA A 8 15.52 17.67 -19.59
CA ALA A 8 14.59 17.89 -20.70
C ALA A 8 14.91 16.99 -21.91
N ASP A 9 16.19 16.82 -22.23
CA ASP A 9 16.64 15.96 -23.32
C ASP A 9 16.38 14.47 -22.99
N GLN A 10 16.61 14.03 -21.76
CA GLN A 10 16.27 12.68 -21.30
C GLN A 10 14.77 12.42 -21.33
N ALA A 11 13.93 13.37 -20.92
CA ALA A 11 12.48 13.24 -20.97
C ALA A 11 11.97 13.16 -22.43
N SER A 12 12.56 13.89 -23.36
CA SER A 12 12.25 13.81 -24.81
C SER A 12 12.58 12.42 -25.37
N THR A 13 13.79 11.91 -25.12
CA THR A 13 14.24 10.59 -25.57
C THR A 13 13.37 9.45 -25.02
N LEU A 14 12.97 9.53 -23.73
CA LEU A 14 12.06 8.57 -23.10
C LEU A 14 10.66 8.57 -23.73
N ASN A 15 10.16 9.74 -24.12
CA ASN A 15 8.86 9.86 -24.79
C ASN A 15 8.90 9.28 -26.21
N ASP A 16 9.99 9.49 -26.95
CA ASP A 16 10.18 8.95 -28.30
C ASP A 16 10.30 7.41 -28.29
N GLU A 17 11.06 6.85 -27.34
CA GLU A 17 11.12 5.39 -27.16
C GLU A 17 9.77 4.82 -26.77
N ARG A 18 9.04 5.46 -25.87
CA ARG A 18 7.70 5.05 -25.49
C ARG A 18 6.74 5.07 -26.67
N ALA A 19 6.76 6.11 -27.49
CA ALA A 19 5.95 6.20 -28.70
C ALA A 19 6.25 5.06 -29.68
N THR A 20 7.54 4.75 -29.88
CA THR A 20 7.98 3.63 -30.71
C THR A 20 7.47 2.29 -30.20
N ARG A 21 7.53 2.03 -28.88
CA ARG A 21 7.06 0.79 -28.27
C ARG A 21 5.53 0.66 -28.29
N LEU A 22 4.81 1.79 -28.19
CA LEU A 22 3.36 1.83 -28.38
C LEU A 22 2.96 1.50 -29.82
N ALA A 23 3.70 2.00 -30.82
CA ALA A 23 3.48 1.64 -32.22
C ALA A 23 3.73 0.14 -32.47
N LYS A 24 4.80 -0.44 -31.90
CA LYS A 24 5.03 -1.90 -31.94
C LYS A 24 3.86 -2.69 -31.33
N ARG A 25 3.35 -2.23 -30.17
CA ARG A 25 2.19 -2.85 -29.52
C ARG A 25 0.95 -2.81 -30.43
N ALA A 26 0.68 -1.68 -31.05
CA ALA A 26 -0.45 -1.53 -31.98
C ALA A 26 -0.31 -2.49 -33.18
N ALA A 27 0.88 -2.54 -33.79
CA ALA A 27 1.16 -3.43 -34.93
C ALA A 27 0.98 -4.93 -34.56
N LEU A 28 1.29 -5.35 -33.33
CA LEU A 28 1.03 -6.72 -32.88
C LEU A 28 -0.48 -7.02 -32.87
N PHE A 29 -1.31 -6.12 -32.35
CA PHE A 29 -2.77 -6.30 -32.38
C PHE A 29 -3.33 -6.30 -33.80
N GLU A 30 -2.85 -5.41 -34.66
CA GLU A 30 -3.25 -5.38 -36.10
C GLU A 30 -2.88 -6.68 -36.82
N ALA A 31 -1.77 -7.32 -36.42
CA ALA A 31 -1.37 -8.62 -36.92
C ALA A 31 -2.13 -9.81 -36.31
N GLY A 32 -3.12 -9.55 -35.42
CA GLY A 32 -3.86 -10.59 -34.71
C GLY A 32 -3.09 -11.29 -33.60
N GLN A 33 -1.95 -10.73 -33.18
CA GLN A 33 -1.11 -11.24 -32.10
C GLN A 33 -1.45 -10.48 -30.81
N ASN A 34 -1.90 -11.21 -29.78
CA ASN A 34 -2.12 -10.63 -28.46
C ASN A 34 -0.80 -10.53 -27.69
N PRO A 35 -0.26 -9.31 -27.45
CA PRO A 35 0.98 -9.14 -26.68
C PRO A 35 0.77 -9.25 -25.16
N TYR A 36 -0.41 -9.62 -24.70
CA TYR A 36 -0.80 -9.81 -23.29
C TYR A 36 -1.71 -11.04 -23.16
N PRO A 37 -1.23 -12.25 -23.47
CA PRO A 37 -2.03 -13.46 -23.34
C PRO A 37 -2.43 -13.72 -21.87
N GLU A 38 -3.57 -14.37 -21.68
CA GLU A 38 -4.09 -14.71 -20.36
C GLU A 38 -3.27 -15.82 -19.68
N HIS A 39 -2.73 -16.75 -20.49
CA HIS A 39 -2.04 -17.92 -19.99
C HIS A 39 -0.60 -17.99 -20.47
N SER A 40 0.24 -18.59 -19.64
CA SER A 40 1.63 -18.93 -19.96
C SER A 40 1.96 -20.29 -19.35
N GLU A 41 2.66 -21.12 -20.12
CA GLU A 41 3.21 -22.38 -19.62
C GLU A 41 4.57 -22.09 -18.97
N VAL A 42 4.63 -22.13 -17.65
CA VAL A 42 5.88 -22.02 -16.86
C VAL A 42 5.92 -23.25 -15.96
N GLU A 43 6.98 -24.04 -16.09
CA GLU A 43 7.16 -25.27 -15.31
C GLU A 43 8.47 -25.25 -14.50
N ASP A 44 9.46 -24.47 -14.97
CA ASP A 44 10.80 -24.46 -14.43
C ASP A 44 11.22 -23.07 -13.94
N TYR A 45 12.03 -23.04 -12.89
CA TYR A 45 12.70 -21.83 -12.40
C TYR A 45 14.19 -21.87 -12.69
N VAL A 46 14.79 -20.70 -12.93
CA VAL A 46 16.20 -20.60 -13.32
C VAL A 46 17.12 -21.20 -12.26
N VAL A 47 16.87 -20.96 -10.97
CA VAL A 47 17.70 -21.54 -9.88
C VAL A 47 17.72 -23.06 -9.90
N ASP A 48 16.62 -23.71 -10.23
CA ASP A 48 16.54 -25.18 -10.29
C ASP A 48 17.29 -25.72 -11.51
N ILE A 49 17.24 -25.00 -12.65
CA ILE A 49 18.02 -25.31 -13.84
C ILE A 49 19.52 -25.16 -13.54
N GLU A 50 19.94 -24.06 -12.89
CA GLU A 50 21.32 -23.85 -12.50
C GLU A 50 21.84 -24.98 -11.60
N ALA A 51 21.04 -25.37 -10.59
CA ALA A 51 21.39 -26.45 -9.69
C ALA A 51 21.47 -27.81 -10.39
N LYS A 52 20.48 -28.15 -11.25
CA LYS A 52 20.40 -29.44 -11.94
C LYS A 52 21.52 -29.63 -12.95
N TYR A 53 21.95 -28.56 -13.64
CA TYR A 53 22.93 -28.62 -14.72
C TYR A 53 24.27 -27.95 -14.37
N ALA A 54 24.58 -27.84 -13.07
CA ALA A 54 25.83 -27.24 -12.59
C ALA A 54 27.07 -27.90 -13.23
N GLU A 55 27.06 -29.24 -13.36
CA GLU A 55 28.19 -30.06 -13.86
C GLU A 55 28.13 -30.31 -15.38
N LEU A 56 27.21 -29.71 -16.13
CA LEU A 56 27.15 -29.88 -17.59
C LEU A 56 28.43 -29.35 -18.23
N ALA A 57 29.04 -30.12 -19.13
CA ALA A 57 30.33 -29.77 -19.71
C ALA A 57 30.23 -28.63 -20.75
N ASP A 58 31.32 -27.88 -20.95
CA ASP A 58 31.41 -26.82 -21.93
C ASP A 58 31.16 -27.32 -23.35
N GLY A 59 30.21 -26.73 -24.05
CA GLY A 59 29.81 -27.09 -25.41
C GLY A 59 28.84 -28.27 -25.47
N GLU A 60 28.35 -28.75 -24.35
CA GLU A 60 27.35 -29.84 -24.27
C GLU A 60 25.95 -29.31 -24.39
N ASP A 61 25.14 -29.98 -25.21
CA ASP A 61 23.69 -29.76 -25.35
C ASP A 61 22.95 -30.96 -24.73
N THR A 62 21.89 -30.70 -23.93
CA THR A 62 21.03 -31.77 -23.41
C THR A 62 19.86 -32.02 -24.38
N GLU A 63 19.02 -33.03 -24.08
CA GLU A 63 17.71 -33.23 -24.73
C GLU A 63 16.56 -32.72 -23.85
N ASP A 64 16.87 -32.25 -22.64
CA ASP A 64 15.87 -31.81 -21.65
C ASP A 64 15.27 -30.46 -22.06
N VAL A 65 13.96 -30.46 -22.27
CA VAL A 65 13.20 -29.24 -22.56
C VAL A 65 12.71 -28.63 -21.26
N VAL A 66 13.01 -27.37 -21.06
CA VAL A 66 12.54 -26.55 -19.93
C VAL A 66 11.58 -25.48 -20.43
N LYS A 67 10.61 -25.09 -19.58
CA LYS A 67 9.64 -24.04 -19.86
C LYS A 67 9.78 -22.94 -18.82
N ILE A 68 10.38 -21.84 -19.21
CA ILE A 68 10.67 -20.69 -18.35
C ILE A 68 9.95 -19.44 -18.84
N ALA A 69 9.70 -18.52 -17.94
CA ALA A 69 9.30 -17.16 -18.30
C ALA A 69 10.05 -16.14 -17.46
N GLY A 70 10.36 -14.99 -18.07
CA GLY A 70 11.08 -13.95 -17.36
C GLY A 70 11.09 -12.62 -18.11
N ARG A 71 11.61 -11.59 -17.44
CA ARG A 71 11.83 -10.26 -18.00
C ARG A 71 13.10 -10.23 -18.82
N VAL A 72 13.03 -9.70 -20.02
CA VAL A 72 14.19 -9.44 -20.89
C VAL A 72 15.01 -8.30 -20.29
N VAL A 73 16.20 -8.62 -19.78
CA VAL A 73 17.10 -7.66 -19.12
C VAL A 73 18.34 -7.33 -19.96
N ALA A 74 18.68 -8.17 -20.93
CA ALA A 74 19.72 -7.87 -21.91
C ALA A 74 19.43 -8.55 -23.24
N LYS A 75 19.87 -7.93 -24.33
CA LYS A 75 19.79 -8.49 -25.68
C LYS A 75 20.99 -8.03 -26.48
N ARG A 76 21.68 -8.97 -27.12
CA ARG A 76 22.87 -8.71 -27.94
C ARG A 76 22.96 -9.69 -29.10
N GLY A 77 23.65 -9.33 -30.15
CA GLY A 77 23.90 -10.16 -31.33
C GLY A 77 23.26 -9.57 -32.59
N GLN A 78 23.76 -10.01 -33.72
CA GLN A 78 23.30 -9.62 -35.05
C GLN A 78 23.33 -10.83 -35.99
N GLY A 79 22.45 -10.77 -37.03
CA GLY A 79 22.40 -11.82 -38.05
C GLY A 79 21.68 -13.08 -37.56
N LYS A 80 22.38 -14.25 -37.59
CA LYS A 80 21.78 -15.56 -37.33
C LYS A 80 21.85 -16.05 -35.88
N ILE A 81 22.47 -15.28 -35.00
CA ILE A 81 22.68 -15.62 -33.58
C ILE A 81 22.36 -14.42 -32.71
N MET A 82 21.57 -14.64 -31.66
CA MET A 82 21.28 -13.67 -30.62
C MET A 82 21.47 -14.30 -29.25
N PHE A 83 21.85 -13.48 -28.28
CA PHE A 83 21.92 -13.80 -26.86
C PHE A 83 20.95 -12.87 -26.15
N ILE A 84 19.99 -13.43 -25.45
CA ILE A 84 19.01 -12.71 -24.66
C ILE A 84 19.14 -13.18 -23.23
N VAL A 85 19.17 -12.28 -22.27
CA VAL A 85 19.13 -12.64 -20.86
C VAL A 85 17.72 -12.39 -20.36
N VAL A 86 17.11 -13.42 -19.81
CA VAL A 86 15.83 -13.34 -19.12
C VAL A 86 16.03 -13.54 -17.62
N ARG A 87 15.29 -12.77 -16.83
CA ARG A 87 15.30 -12.82 -15.37
C ARG A 87 13.92 -13.26 -14.89
N ASP A 88 13.85 -14.36 -14.16
CA ASP A 88 12.66 -14.78 -13.44
C ASP A 88 12.65 -14.28 -11.98
N ALA A 89 11.84 -14.89 -11.13
CA ALA A 89 11.78 -14.54 -9.71
C ALA A 89 13.03 -14.98 -8.93
N THR A 90 13.83 -15.89 -9.48
CA THR A 90 14.93 -16.57 -8.79
C THR A 90 16.31 -16.13 -9.25
N ALA A 91 16.56 -16.11 -10.58
CA ALA A 91 17.86 -15.79 -11.15
C ALA A 91 17.76 -15.29 -12.61
N GLU A 92 18.92 -15.10 -13.26
CA GLU A 92 19.03 -14.73 -14.68
C GLU A 92 19.62 -15.90 -15.49
N ILE A 93 19.02 -16.20 -16.64
CA ILE A 93 19.59 -17.19 -17.56
C ILE A 93 19.72 -16.62 -18.97
N GLN A 94 20.77 -17.03 -19.67
CA GLN A 94 20.99 -16.68 -21.06
C GLN A 94 20.14 -17.56 -21.97
N LEU A 95 19.46 -16.98 -22.94
CA LEU A 95 18.92 -17.67 -24.10
C LEU A 95 19.94 -17.63 -25.23
N PHE A 96 20.34 -18.80 -25.71
CA PHE A 96 21.22 -18.94 -26.86
C PHE A 96 20.38 -19.19 -28.12
N CYS A 97 20.03 -18.10 -28.82
CA CYS A 97 19.08 -18.10 -29.94
C CYS A 97 19.81 -18.26 -31.27
N ARG A 98 19.59 -19.36 -31.97
CA ARG A 98 20.09 -19.63 -33.33
C ARG A 98 18.92 -19.76 -34.27
N ILE A 99 18.91 -19.04 -35.40
CA ILE A 99 17.78 -19.00 -36.37
C ILE A 99 17.39 -20.38 -36.88
N ASN A 100 18.34 -21.32 -36.97
CA ASN A 100 18.10 -22.66 -37.50
C ASN A 100 17.48 -23.63 -36.46
N ASP A 101 17.38 -23.23 -35.18
CA ASP A 101 16.92 -24.10 -34.09
C ASP A 101 15.45 -23.93 -33.76
N MET A 102 14.78 -22.96 -34.38
CA MET A 102 13.40 -22.58 -34.10
C MET A 102 12.66 -22.21 -35.40
N ASP A 103 11.35 -22.11 -35.32
CA ASP A 103 10.55 -21.62 -36.43
C ASP A 103 10.69 -20.09 -36.63
N GLU A 104 10.19 -19.62 -37.80
CA GLU A 104 10.27 -18.22 -38.17
C GLU A 104 9.48 -17.32 -37.21
N ALA A 105 8.36 -17.79 -36.68
CA ALA A 105 7.51 -17.03 -35.76
C ALA A 105 8.25 -16.77 -34.43
N ALA A 106 8.85 -17.80 -33.85
CA ALA A 106 9.67 -17.68 -32.63
C ALA A 106 10.87 -16.75 -32.85
N TRP A 107 11.58 -16.89 -33.99
CA TRP A 107 12.70 -16.02 -34.33
C TRP A 107 12.29 -14.56 -34.46
N ASN A 108 11.18 -14.28 -35.16
CA ASN A 108 10.65 -12.93 -35.32
C ASN A 108 10.19 -12.33 -33.99
N THR A 109 9.57 -13.12 -33.10
CA THR A 109 9.23 -12.72 -31.75
C THR A 109 10.47 -12.28 -30.98
N LEU A 110 11.52 -13.13 -30.94
CA LEU A 110 12.78 -12.83 -30.23
C LEU A 110 13.49 -11.58 -30.83
N LYS A 111 13.42 -11.42 -32.15
CA LYS A 111 14.02 -10.26 -32.83
C LYS A 111 13.30 -8.95 -32.52
N ALA A 112 11.98 -8.99 -32.31
CA ALA A 112 11.15 -7.80 -32.06
C ALA A 112 11.15 -7.34 -30.58
N LEU A 113 11.68 -8.16 -29.65
CA LEU A 113 11.71 -7.85 -28.22
C LEU A 113 12.46 -6.56 -27.92
N ASP A 114 11.90 -5.81 -27.00
CA ASP A 114 12.57 -4.69 -26.31
C ASP A 114 12.97 -5.10 -24.87
N LEU A 115 13.95 -4.40 -24.30
CA LEU A 115 14.30 -4.57 -22.90
C LEU A 115 13.10 -4.24 -22.00
N GLY A 116 12.84 -5.11 -21.06
CA GLY A 116 11.69 -4.98 -20.16
C GLY A 116 10.48 -5.84 -20.56
N ASP A 117 10.41 -6.35 -21.79
CA ASP A 117 9.35 -7.29 -22.20
C ASP A 117 9.37 -8.55 -21.33
N ILE A 118 8.22 -9.15 -21.10
CA ILE A 118 8.12 -10.48 -20.46
C ILE A 118 7.97 -11.52 -21.55
N LEU A 119 8.84 -12.52 -21.50
CA LEU A 119 8.96 -13.58 -22.50
C LEU A 119 8.77 -14.95 -21.87
N GLY A 120 7.96 -15.79 -22.48
CA GLY A 120 7.89 -17.23 -22.24
C GLY A 120 8.69 -17.99 -23.28
N VAL A 121 9.44 -19.00 -22.85
CA VAL A 121 10.31 -19.81 -23.72
C VAL A 121 10.20 -21.27 -23.34
N ALA A 122 10.01 -22.15 -24.33
CA ALA A 122 10.32 -23.55 -24.21
C ALA A 122 11.59 -23.85 -25.02
N GLY A 123 12.58 -24.52 -24.43
CA GLY A 123 13.85 -24.78 -25.07
C GLY A 123 14.71 -25.80 -24.35
N VAL A 124 15.79 -26.22 -25.00
CA VAL A 124 16.73 -27.21 -24.46
C VAL A 124 17.81 -26.53 -23.63
N VAL A 125 18.19 -27.17 -22.52
CA VAL A 125 19.31 -26.69 -21.71
C VAL A 125 20.63 -27.04 -22.40
N VAL A 126 21.50 -26.03 -22.54
CA VAL A 126 22.79 -26.16 -23.20
C VAL A 126 23.88 -25.41 -22.42
N ARG A 127 25.11 -25.85 -22.48
CA ARG A 127 26.27 -25.06 -22.03
C ARG A 127 27.06 -24.61 -23.25
N THR A 128 27.20 -23.31 -23.39
CA THR A 128 27.98 -22.77 -24.53
C THR A 128 29.43 -23.18 -24.44
N LYS A 129 30.18 -23.17 -25.59
CA LYS A 129 31.61 -23.45 -25.63
C LYS A 129 32.49 -22.51 -24.76
N ARG A 130 31.90 -21.46 -24.21
CA ARG A 130 32.53 -20.51 -23.28
C ARG A 130 32.10 -20.70 -21.83
N GLY A 131 31.44 -21.83 -21.51
CA GLY A 131 31.05 -22.19 -20.16
C GLY A 131 29.73 -21.61 -19.68
N GLN A 132 29.03 -20.79 -20.48
CA GLN A 132 27.78 -20.17 -20.03
C GLN A 132 26.59 -21.15 -20.15
N LEU A 133 25.96 -21.50 -19.02
CA LEU A 133 24.70 -22.24 -19.00
C LEU A 133 23.61 -21.40 -19.67
N SER A 134 22.84 -22.00 -20.56
CA SER A 134 21.88 -21.31 -21.40
C SER A 134 20.69 -22.19 -21.73
N VAL A 135 19.60 -21.60 -22.14
CA VAL A 135 18.48 -22.31 -22.80
C VAL A 135 18.53 -21.98 -24.29
N ALA A 136 18.52 -23.01 -25.16
CA ALA A 136 18.36 -22.88 -26.60
C ALA A 136 16.87 -22.92 -26.96
N PRO A 137 16.22 -21.79 -27.27
CA PRO A 137 14.78 -21.73 -27.51
C PRO A 137 14.34 -22.60 -28.70
N LYS A 138 13.25 -23.34 -28.54
CA LYS A 138 12.49 -23.99 -29.62
C LYS A 138 11.22 -23.19 -29.93
N SER A 139 10.60 -22.62 -28.91
CA SER A 139 9.47 -21.69 -29.06
C SER A 139 9.67 -20.45 -28.18
N ALA A 140 9.04 -19.36 -28.56
CA ALA A 140 9.11 -18.08 -27.85
C ALA A 140 7.77 -17.34 -27.97
N THR A 141 7.20 -16.93 -26.84
CA THR A 141 5.92 -16.24 -26.77
C THR A 141 6.10 -14.94 -25.99
N LEU A 142 5.70 -13.82 -26.59
CA LEU A 142 5.63 -12.54 -25.87
C LEU A 142 4.45 -12.58 -24.90
N LEU A 143 4.73 -12.48 -23.59
CA LEU A 143 3.74 -12.54 -22.52
C LEU A 143 3.29 -11.16 -22.05
N SER A 144 4.16 -10.16 -22.17
CA SER A 144 3.80 -8.78 -21.87
C SER A 144 4.73 -7.80 -22.57
N LYS A 145 4.16 -6.92 -23.38
CA LYS A 145 4.91 -5.84 -24.05
C LYS A 145 5.15 -4.68 -23.11
N ALA A 146 6.41 -4.43 -22.77
CA ALA A 146 6.82 -3.26 -22.01
C ALA A 146 6.82 -2.01 -22.90
N VAL A 147 5.95 -1.05 -22.61
CA VAL A 147 5.83 0.19 -23.38
C VAL A 147 6.67 1.35 -22.81
N ARG A 148 7.26 1.19 -21.64
CA ARG A 148 8.25 2.13 -21.08
C ARG A 148 9.62 1.46 -21.07
N PRO A 149 10.70 2.18 -21.46
CA PRO A 149 12.06 1.65 -21.33
C PRO A 149 12.43 1.50 -19.84
N LEU A 150 13.28 0.52 -19.56
CA LEU A 150 13.90 0.41 -18.24
C LEU A 150 15.01 1.48 -18.09
N PRO A 151 15.34 1.88 -16.87
CA PRO A 151 16.54 2.70 -16.61
C PRO A 151 17.80 2.04 -17.18
N GLU A 152 18.81 2.84 -17.51
CA GLU A 152 20.08 2.31 -18.02
C GLU A 152 20.73 1.35 -17.02
N LYS A 153 21.14 0.18 -17.51
CA LYS A 153 21.63 -0.94 -16.70
C LYS A 153 22.90 -0.61 -15.88
N PHE A 154 23.71 0.38 -16.32
CA PHE A 154 25.01 0.70 -15.71
C PHE A 154 24.92 1.62 -14.48
N HIS A 155 23.83 2.34 -14.31
CA HIS A 155 23.66 3.27 -13.19
C HIS A 155 22.50 2.91 -12.28
N GLY A 156 21.68 1.88 -12.68
CA GLY A 156 20.46 1.54 -11.96
C GLY A 156 19.52 2.74 -11.82
N LEU A 157 18.58 2.64 -10.91
CA LEU A 157 17.78 3.78 -10.45
C LEU A 157 18.48 4.36 -9.22
N SER A 158 19.35 5.37 -9.40
CA SER A 158 20.20 5.91 -8.33
C SER A 158 19.52 6.99 -7.49
N ASP A 159 18.57 7.73 -8.07
CA ASP A 159 17.83 8.76 -7.34
C ASP A 159 16.89 8.13 -6.30
N LYS A 160 17.18 8.39 -5.01
CA LYS A 160 16.46 7.81 -3.88
C LYS A 160 14.96 8.14 -3.89
N GLU A 161 14.59 9.35 -4.27
CA GLU A 161 13.17 9.74 -4.31
C GLU A 161 12.40 8.97 -5.37
N THR A 162 12.97 8.85 -6.57
CA THR A 162 12.40 8.04 -7.66
C THR A 162 12.32 6.56 -7.29
N ARG A 163 13.33 6.00 -6.59
CA ARG A 163 13.32 4.62 -6.07
C ARG A 163 12.13 4.36 -5.16
N TYR A 164 11.82 5.28 -4.26
CA TYR A 164 10.67 5.12 -3.35
C TYR A 164 9.33 5.28 -4.06
N ARG A 165 9.22 6.24 -4.99
CA ARG A 165 7.99 6.49 -5.75
C ARG A 165 7.69 5.42 -6.79
N GLN A 166 8.72 4.95 -7.49
CA GLN A 166 8.63 3.92 -8.51
C GLN A 166 9.27 2.62 -8.04
N ARG A 167 8.87 2.15 -6.86
CA ARG A 167 9.42 0.94 -6.25
C ARG A 167 9.39 -0.27 -7.19
N TYR A 168 8.38 -0.38 -8.04
CA TYR A 168 8.31 -1.43 -9.04
C TYR A 168 9.45 -1.36 -10.07
N VAL A 169 9.96 -0.19 -10.38
CA VAL A 169 11.16 -0.03 -11.24
C VAL A 169 12.43 -0.32 -10.44
N ASP A 170 12.50 0.15 -9.19
CA ASP A 170 13.60 -0.13 -8.26
C ASP A 170 13.80 -1.65 -8.06
N LEU A 171 12.70 -2.39 -7.85
CA LEU A 171 12.70 -3.86 -7.76
C LEU A 171 13.14 -4.56 -9.06
N ILE A 172 12.96 -3.92 -10.22
CA ILE A 172 13.46 -4.45 -11.50
C ILE A 172 14.94 -4.16 -11.68
N ALA A 173 15.39 -2.96 -11.31
CA ALA A 173 16.73 -2.46 -11.62
C ALA A 173 17.79 -2.84 -10.57
N ASN A 174 17.40 -2.95 -9.30
CA ASN A 174 18.28 -3.12 -8.16
C ASN A 174 18.03 -4.45 -7.43
N ASP A 175 18.97 -5.37 -7.49
CA ASP A 175 18.82 -6.72 -6.92
C ASP A 175 18.89 -6.71 -5.38
N ASP A 176 19.70 -5.82 -4.80
CA ASP A 176 19.83 -5.59 -3.36
C ASP A 176 18.48 -5.20 -2.71
N VAL A 177 17.66 -4.43 -3.43
CA VAL A 177 16.34 -4.04 -2.95
C VAL A 177 15.42 -5.25 -2.84
N ARG A 178 15.42 -6.14 -3.83
CA ARG A 178 14.63 -7.39 -3.75
C ARG A 178 15.08 -8.26 -2.59
N GLU A 179 16.40 -8.34 -2.36
CA GLU A 179 16.93 -9.12 -1.26
C GLU A 179 16.51 -8.56 0.10
N THR A 180 16.51 -7.23 0.27
CA THR A 180 15.98 -6.58 1.48
C THR A 180 14.54 -7.00 1.78
N PHE A 181 13.66 -7.02 0.77
CA PHE A 181 12.26 -7.43 0.97
C PHE A 181 12.08 -8.94 1.17
N ARG A 182 12.93 -9.78 0.57
CA ARG A 182 12.98 -11.23 0.88
C ARG A 182 13.37 -11.46 2.34
N LYS A 183 14.42 -10.79 2.81
CA LYS A 183 14.86 -10.84 4.21
C LYS A 183 13.79 -10.32 5.15
N ARG A 184 13.12 -9.20 4.82
CA ARG A 184 11.97 -8.71 5.59
C ARG A 184 10.88 -9.77 5.75
N SER A 185 10.48 -10.43 4.67
CA SER A 185 9.48 -11.51 4.71
C SER A 185 9.94 -12.68 5.58
N GLN A 186 11.22 -13.03 5.51
CA GLN A 186 11.81 -14.11 6.29
C GLN A 186 11.89 -13.76 7.78
N ILE A 187 12.22 -12.52 8.13
CA ILE A 187 12.20 -11.99 9.49
C ILE A 187 10.79 -12.12 10.07
N LEU A 188 9.77 -11.58 9.40
CA LEU A 188 8.36 -11.65 9.84
C LEU A 188 7.89 -13.09 10.04
N SER A 189 8.22 -14.00 9.11
CA SER A 189 7.88 -15.41 9.25
C SER A 189 8.62 -16.07 10.42
N THR A 190 9.83 -15.60 10.74
CA THR A 190 10.59 -16.12 11.88
C THR A 190 10.02 -15.61 13.19
N PHE A 191 9.61 -14.35 13.27
CA PHE A 191 8.91 -13.82 14.44
C PHE A 191 7.67 -14.67 14.76
N ARG A 192 6.81 -14.93 13.77
CA ARG A 192 5.62 -15.80 13.99
C ARG A 192 6.00 -17.19 14.50
N ARG A 193 6.91 -17.87 13.82
CA ARG A 193 7.33 -19.22 14.24
C ARG A 193 7.96 -19.24 15.63
N PHE A 194 8.73 -18.21 16.00
CA PHE A 194 9.31 -18.10 17.31
C PHE A 194 8.22 -17.96 18.39
N MET A 195 7.27 -17.06 18.16
CA MET A 195 6.16 -16.82 19.09
C MET A 195 5.27 -18.06 19.22
N GLU A 196 4.88 -18.69 18.12
CA GLU A 196 4.09 -19.93 18.13
C GLU A 196 4.82 -21.07 18.86
N SER A 197 6.15 -21.20 18.67
CA SER A 197 6.95 -22.23 19.35
C SER A 197 7.05 -22.04 20.87
N ASP A 198 6.90 -20.80 21.36
CA ASP A 198 6.80 -20.48 22.80
C ASP A 198 5.34 -20.47 23.30
N GLY A 199 4.39 -20.96 22.48
CA GLY A 199 2.99 -21.16 22.84
C GLY A 199 2.14 -19.90 22.82
N TYR A 200 2.58 -18.85 22.14
CA TYR A 200 1.74 -17.68 21.89
C TYR A 200 0.72 -17.94 20.78
N MET A 201 -0.47 -17.40 20.94
CA MET A 201 -1.53 -17.40 19.93
C MET A 201 -1.53 -16.06 19.19
N GLU A 202 -1.40 -16.08 17.85
CA GLU A 202 -1.60 -14.88 17.02
C GLU A 202 -3.09 -14.53 17.00
N VAL A 203 -3.42 -13.27 17.28
CA VAL A 203 -4.78 -12.75 17.29
C VAL A 203 -4.86 -11.50 16.44
N GLU A 204 -6.07 -11.12 16.04
CA GLU A 204 -6.35 -9.87 15.32
C GLU A 204 -7.30 -9.01 16.16
N THR A 205 -6.94 -7.75 16.38
CA THR A 205 -7.76 -6.78 17.09
C THR A 205 -8.19 -5.64 16.16
N PRO A 206 -9.22 -4.85 16.51
CA PRO A 206 -9.74 -3.82 15.62
C PRO A 206 -8.70 -2.76 15.25
N ILE A 207 -8.57 -2.48 13.94
CA ILE A 207 -7.82 -1.32 13.44
C ILE A 207 -8.62 -0.04 13.68
N LEU A 208 -9.95 -0.11 13.48
CA LEU A 208 -10.86 1.00 13.69
C LEU A 208 -11.33 0.99 15.15
N GLN A 209 -10.97 2.02 15.91
CA GLN A 209 -11.25 2.13 17.33
C GLN A 209 -12.16 3.33 17.61
N THR A 210 -12.94 3.25 18.69
CA THR A 210 -13.85 4.31 19.11
C THR A 210 -13.24 5.22 20.17
N ILE A 211 -12.11 4.83 20.75
CA ILE A 211 -11.38 5.56 21.81
C ILE A 211 -9.90 5.51 21.46
N GLN A 212 -9.20 6.63 21.60
CA GLN A 212 -7.75 6.72 21.48
C GLN A 212 -7.08 6.17 22.74
N GLY A 213 -6.18 5.19 22.62
CA GLY A 213 -5.48 4.65 23.77
C GLY A 213 -4.40 3.62 23.42
N GLY A 214 -3.63 3.21 24.44
CA GLY A 214 -2.55 2.22 24.36
C GLY A 214 -1.19 2.80 23.99
N ALA A 215 -1.09 4.09 23.68
CA ALA A 215 0.17 4.80 23.47
C ALA A 215 -0.05 6.32 23.59
N THR A 216 1.04 7.07 23.75
CA THR A 216 1.05 8.53 23.62
C THR A 216 1.42 8.86 22.20
N ALA A 217 0.42 9.16 21.35
CA ALA A 217 0.60 9.45 19.93
C ALA A 217 -0.66 10.09 19.34
N LYS A 218 -0.51 10.88 18.28
CA LYS A 218 -1.62 11.52 17.59
C LYS A 218 -2.30 10.55 16.61
N PRO A 219 -3.63 10.30 16.72
CA PRO A 219 -4.34 9.37 15.84
C PRO A 219 -4.72 9.98 14.49
N PHE A 220 -4.95 9.13 13.50
CA PHE A 220 -5.76 9.48 12.33
C PHE A 220 -7.23 9.34 12.68
N ILE A 221 -8.02 10.37 12.41
CA ILE A 221 -9.46 10.42 12.68
C ILE A 221 -10.22 10.08 11.39
N THR A 222 -11.28 9.30 11.51
CA THR A 222 -12.19 8.97 10.43
C THR A 222 -13.64 8.95 10.92
N HIS A 223 -14.61 8.84 10.00
CA HIS A 223 -16.02 8.81 10.33
C HIS A 223 -16.67 7.50 9.86
N PHE A 224 -17.38 6.82 10.76
CA PHE A 224 -18.13 5.62 10.45
C PHE A 224 -19.59 5.99 10.08
N ASN A 225 -19.86 6.11 8.79
CA ASN A 225 -21.13 6.64 8.27
C ASN A 225 -22.37 5.90 8.78
N ALA A 226 -22.30 4.57 8.92
CA ALA A 226 -23.47 3.77 9.31
C ALA A 226 -23.93 4.03 10.75
N LEU A 227 -23.03 4.44 11.63
CA LEU A 227 -23.30 4.74 13.04
C LEU A 227 -23.24 6.24 13.34
N ASP A 228 -22.92 7.07 12.33
CA ASP A 228 -22.68 8.51 12.50
C ASP A 228 -21.70 8.79 13.66
N GLN A 229 -20.58 8.05 13.67
CA GLN A 229 -19.63 8.02 14.77
C GLN A 229 -18.22 8.36 14.30
N GLU A 230 -17.53 9.22 15.05
CA GLU A 230 -16.09 9.43 14.89
C GLU A 230 -15.34 8.21 15.38
N CYS A 231 -14.30 7.81 14.64
CA CYS A 231 -13.44 6.68 14.93
C CYS A 231 -11.99 7.05 14.67
N TYR A 232 -11.11 6.28 15.30
CA TYR A 232 -9.66 6.46 15.20
C TYR A 232 -9.03 5.24 14.55
N LEU A 233 -8.01 5.44 13.70
CA LEU A 233 -7.11 4.34 13.36
C LEU A 233 -6.20 4.06 14.56
N ARG A 234 -6.03 2.81 14.94
CA ARG A 234 -5.29 2.39 16.13
C ARG A 234 -3.87 2.93 16.16
N ILE A 235 -3.44 3.43 17.30
CA ILE A 235 -2.08 3.88 17.60
C ILE A 235 -1.27 2.82 18.33
N ALA A 236 -1.92 1.77 18.87
CA ALA A 236 -1.39 0.58 19.54
C ALA A 236 -2.43 -0.54 19.54
N THR A 237 -2.02 -1.78 19.80
CA THR A 237 -2.91 -2.94 20.02
C THR A 237 -3.07 -3.29 21.49
N GLU A 238 -2.32 -2.67 22.37
CA GLU A 238 -2.11 -2.95 23.79
C GLU A 238 -3.41 -3.23 24.56
N LEU A 239 -4.35 -2.26 24.58
CA LEU A 239 -5.53 -2.38 25.46
C LEU A 239 -6.45 -3.54 25.05
N HIS A 240 -6.49 -3.88 23.76
CA HIS A 240 -7.25 -5.03 23.27
C HIS A 240 -6.57 -6.36 23.60
N LEU A 241 -5.25 -6.44 23.48
CA LEU A 241 -4.49 -7.65 23.84
C LEU A 241 -4.54 -7.92 25.34
N LYS A 242 -4.48 -6.88 26.18
CA LYS A 242 -4.69 -7.00 27.64
C LYS A 242 -6.11 -7.50 27.99
N ARG A 243 -7.15 -7.07 27.25
CA ARG A 243 -8.50 -7.65 27.38
C ARG A 243 -8.52 -9.14 27.05
N CYS A 244 -7.70 -9.60 26.10
CA CYS A 244 -7.54 -11.04 25.84
C CYS A 244 -6.92 -11.78 27.04
N ILE A 245 -5.94 -11.17 27.72
CA ILE A 245 -5.34 -11.72 28.95
C ILE A 245 -6.39 -11.80 30.07
N VAL A 246 -7.19 -10.75 30.28
CA VAL A 246 -8.33 -10.78 31.21
C VAL A 246 -9.31 -11.89 30.85
N GLY A 247 -9.55 -12.12 29.55
CA GLY A 247 -10.41 -13.18 29.03
C GLY A 247 -9.87 -14.61 29.20
N GLY A 248 -8.64 -14.77 29.71
CA GLY A 248 -8.03 -16.06 30.04
C GLY A 248 -7.10 -16.63 28.97
N PHE A 249 -6.74 -15.87 27.93
CA PHE A 249 -5.63 -16.24 27.05
C PHE A 249 -4.31 -15.95 27.74
N GLU A 250 -3.48 -16.98 27.96
CA GLU A 250 -2.24 -16.79 28.71
C GLU A 250 -1.12 -16.13 27.92
N ARG A 251 -1.11 -16.32 26.59
CA ARG A 251 -0.07 -15.79 25.69
C ARG A 251 -0.70 -15.40 24.38
N VAL A 252 -0.68 -14.12 24.08
CA VAL A 252 -1.20 -13.58 22.83
C VAL A 252 -0.20 -12.64 22.17
N PHE A 253 -0.20 -12.60 20.84
CA PHE A 253 0.52 -11.58 20.10
C PHE A 253 -0.25 -11.17 18.85
N GLU A 254 0.05 -9.99 18.35
CA GLU A 254 -0.42 -9.48 17.06
C GLU A 254 0.73 -8.84 16.33
N ILE A 255 0.88 -9.17 15.04
CA ILE A 255 1.76 -8.43 14.12
C ILE A 255 0.86 -7.63 13.20
N GLY A 256 0.86 -6.31 13.36
CA GLY A 256 -0.08 -5.46 12.65
C GLY A 256 0.44 -4.07 12.29
N ARG A 257 -0.36 -3.37 11.48
CA ARG A 257 -0.14 -1.96 11.18
C ARG A 257 -0.65 -1.08 12.30
N ILE A 258 0.18 -0.12 12.66
CA ILE A 258 -0.09 0.96 13.60
C ILE A 258 -0.05 2.27 12.83
N PHE A 259 -0.87 3.23 13.24
CA PHE A 259 -1.08 4.49 12.53
C PHE A 259 -0.87 5.67 13.49
N ARG A 260 0.13 6.52 13.23
CA ARG A 260 0.40 7.73 14.01
C ARG A 260 0.48 8.93 13.07
N ASN A 261 -0.36 9.92 13.33
CA ASN A 261 -0.49 11.13 12.50
C ASN A 261 0.56 12.18 12.91
N GLU A 262 1.81 11.78 12.77
CA GLU A 262 2.99 12.54 13.15
C GLU A 262 3.87 12.86 11.93
N GLY A 263 5.08 13.37 12.18
CA GLY A 263 6.05 13.67 11.13
C GLY A 263 6.57 12.44 10.39
N MET A 264 7.24 12.68 9.28
CA MET A 264 7.93 11.63 8.49
C MET A 264 9.41 12.00 8.38
N ASP A 265 10.28 11.11 8.83
CA ASP A 265 11.74 11.25 8.74
C ASP A 265 12.43 9.97 8.26
N LEU A 266 13.65 9.72 8.67
CA LEU A 266 14.39 8.51 8.30
C LEU A 266 13.93 7.26 9.06
N THR A 267 13.40 7.42 10.27
CA THR A 267 13.00 6.35 11.18
C THR A 267 11.50 6.28 11.42
N HIS A 268 10.74 7.34 11.03
CA HIS A 268 9.29 7.43 11.25
C HIS A 268 8.50 7.47 9.93
N ASN A 269 7.41 6.72 9.90
CA ASN A 269 6.42 6.70 8.82
C ASN A 269 5.01 6.68 9.45
N PRO A 270 4.01 7.38 8.88
CA PRO A 270 2.69 7.50 9.50
C PRO A 270 1.95 6.17 9.70
N GLU A 271 2.31 5.14 8.95
CA GLU A 271 1.93 3.75 9.21
C GLU A 271 3.18 2.87 9.23
N PHE A 272 3.26 1.98 10.20
CA PHE A 272 4.39 1.09 10.39
C PHE A 272 3.93 -0.24 10.99
N THR A 273 4.82 -1.24 11.01
CA THR A 273 4.50 -2.57 11.53
C THR A 273 5.13 -2.76 12.90
N THR A 274 4.31 -3.16 13.87
CA THR A 274 4.77 -3.63 15.18
C THR A 274 4.38 -5.08 15.40
N MET A 275 5.07 -5.74 16.32
CA MET A 275 4.58 -6.89 17.03
C MET A 275 4.34 -6.48 18.48
N GLU A 276 3.12 -6.67 18.98
CA GLU A 276 2.83 -6.58 20.41
C GLU A 276 2.49 -7.96 20.96
N ALA A 277 3.02 -8.28 22.14
CA ALA A 277 2.82 -9.58 22.77
C ALA A 277 2.64 -9.42 24.29
N TYR A 278 1.71 -10.21 24.85
CA TYR A 278 1.38 -10.21 26.26
C TYR A 278 1.36 -11.63 26.79
N ARG A 279 1.93 -11.82 27.99
CA ARG A 279 2.04 -13.11 28.66
C ARG A 279 1.63 -13.01 30.12
N ALA A 280 0.57 -13.72 30.50
CA ALA A 280 0.18 -13.90 31.88
C ALA A 280 1.25 -14.66 32.67
N PHE A 281 1.37 -14.35 33.94
CA PHE A 281 2.34 -14.96 34.88
C PHE A 281 3.80 -14.79 34.43
N SER A 282 4.08 -13.67 33.74
CA SER A 282 5.41 -13.23 33.31
C SER A 282 5.69 -11.84 33.87
N ASP A 283 6.93 -11.45 33.80
CA ASP A 283 7.46 -10.19 34.29
C ASP A 283 8.39 -9.53 33.26
N LEU A 284 9.09 -8.48 33.70
CA LEU A 284 10.03 -7.73 32.87
C LEU A 284 11.18 -8.60 32.36
N GLU A 285 11.69 -9.54 33.15
CA GLU A 285 12.79 -10.44 32.76
C GLU A 285 12.32 -11.43 31.68
N GLY A 286 11.08 -11.90 31.76
CA GLY A 286 10.48 -12.70 30.72
C GLY A 286 10.37 -11.94 29.37
N MET A 287 10.10 -10.65 29.42
CA MET A 287 10.03 -9.79 28.23
C MET A 287 11.42 -9.48 27.64
N LYS A 288 12.45 -9.30 28.49
CA LYS A 288 13.85 -9.18 28.02
C LYS A 288 14.30 -10.44 27.27
N ALA A 289 14.03 -11.61 27.84
CA ALA A 289 14.35 -12.90 27.22
C ALA A 289 13.62 -13.07 25.86
N LEU A 290 12.34 -12.67 25.79
CA LEU A 290 11.57 -12.70 24.56
C LEU A 290 12.18 -11.81 23.46
N ALA A 291 12.47 -10.54 23.79
CA ALA A 291 13.05 -9.56 22.86
C ALA A 291 14.38 -10.06 22.29
N GLN A 292 15.28 -10.45 23.19
CA GLN A 292 16.59 -10.99 22.82
C GLN A 292 16.46 -12.24 21.95
N GLY A 293 15.58 -13.17 22.35
CA GLY A 293 15.39 -14.45 21.67
C GLY A 293 14.87 -14.28 20.24
N VAL A 294 13.83 -13.47 20.06
CA VAL A 294 13.19 -13.30 18.75
C VAL A 294 14.08 -12.53 17.76
N ILE A 295 14.80 -11.50 18.22
CA ILE A 295 15.71 -10.72 17.35
C ILE A 295 16.91 -11.58 16.95
N LYS A 296 17.53 -12.35 17.87
CA LYS A 296 18.60 -13.30 17.53
C LYS A 296 18.13 -14.38 16.56
N ALA A 297 16.93 -14.93 16.76
CA ALA A 297 16.35 -15.91 15.83
C ALA A 297 16.17 -15.33 14.43
N ALA A 298 15.69 -14.09 14.34
CA ALA A 298 15.52 -13.39 13.06
C ALA A 298 16.87 -13.11 12.38
N ASN A 299 17.87 -12.66 13.12
CA ASN A 299 19.23 -12.43 12.61
C ASN A 299 19.82 -13.71 12.01
N LYS A 300 19.73 -14.82 12.75
CA LYS A 300 20.19 -16.14 12.31
C LYS A 300 19.44 -16.63 11.06
N ALA A 301 18.12 -16.41 11.01
CA ALA A 301 17.28 -16.91 9.92
C ALA A 301 17.64 -16.30 8.57
N ILE A 302 18.10 -15.05 8.53
CA ILE A 302 18.54 -14.38 7.29
C ILE A 302 20.02 -14.58 6.99
N GLY A 303 20.72 -15.43 7.77
CA GLY A 303 22.10 -15.82 7.55
C GLY A 303 23.15 -14.80 8.02
N ASN A 304 22.79 -13.84 8.84
CA ASN A 304 23.74 -12.89 9.40
C ASN A 304 24.62 -13.53 10.50
N PRO A 305 25.86 -13.06 10.70
CA PRO A 305 26.67 -13.37 11.87
C PRO A 305 26.06 -12.74 13.14
N GLU A 306 26.56 -13.13 14.32
CA GLU A 306 26.12 -12.53 15.59
C GLU A 306 26.64 -11.10 15.78
N VAL A 307 27.74 -10.76 15.14
CA VAL A 307 28.28 -9.39 15.09
C VAL A 307 27.97 -8.83 13.70
N ILE A 308 27.18 -7.77 13.65
CA ILE A 308 26.71 -7.16 12.40
C ILE A 308 27.24 -5.74 12.24
N GLU A 309 27.27 -5.26 11.02
CA GLU A 309 27.53 -3.84 10.72
C GLU A 309 26.20 -3.12 10.47
N TYR A 310 25.99 -2.00 11.15
CA TYR A 310 24.85 -1.12 10.94
C TYR A 310 25.28 0.34 10.83
N GLN A 311 25.12 0.91 9.66
CA GLN A 311 25.44 2.32 9.36
C GLN A 311 26.87 2.75 9.80
N GLY A 312 27.85 1.83 9.65
CA GLY A 312 29.25 2.08 10.00
C GLY A 312 29.58 1.82 11.48
N GLN A 313 28.64 1.32 12.25
CA GLN A 313 28.85 0.87 13.61
C GLN A 313 28.83 -0.67 13.69
N THR A 314 29.74 -1.23 14.47
CA THR A 314 29.76 -2.68 14.74
C THR A 314 28.86 -2.97 15.93
N ILE A 315 27.83 -3.80 15.74
CA ILE A 315 26.83 -4.17 16.73
C ILE A 315 26.98 -5.64 17.10
N ASP A 316 27.25 -5.91 18.36
CA ASP A 316 27.37 -7.27 18.91
C ASP A 316 26.02 -7.75 19.47
N LEU A 317 25.37 -8.68 18.74
CA LEU A 317 24.13 -9.33 19.15
C LEU A 317 24.38 -10.62 19.96
N SER A 318 25.64 -11.02 20.18
CA SER A 318 26.00 -12.24 20.92
C SER A 318 25.74 -12.09 22.42
N GLY A 319 25.93 -13.16 23.19
CA GLY A 319 25.87 -13.13 24.66
C GLY A 319 24.54 -12.63 25.26
N GLU A 320 24.59 -12.25 26.51
CA GLU A 320 23.48 -11.56 27.22
C GLU A 320 23.58 -10.05 26.98
N TRP A 321 22.45 -9.40 26.76
CA TRP A 321 22.42 -7.96 26.52
C TRP A 321 22.43 -7.18 27.85
N ALA A 322 23.07 -6.03 27.85
CA ALA A 322 23.22 -5.22 29.05
C ALA A 322 21.86 -4.67 29.52
N SER A 323 21.73 -4.50 30.86
CA SER A 323 20.63 -3.73 31.48
C SER A 323 21.22 -2.57 32.25
N ARG A 324 20.69 -1.37 32.05
CA ARG A 324 21.12 -0.13 32.71
C ARG A 324 19.90 0.67 33.12
N SER A 325 19.95 1.31 34.30
CA SER A 325 18.89 2.24 34.69
C SER A 325 18.96 3.52 33.85
N MET A 326 17.82 4.18 33.59
CA MET A 326 17.78 5.49 32.93
C MET A 326 18.64 6.50 33.70
N THR A 327 18.60 6.49 35.04
CA THR A 327 19.39 7.40 35.89
C THR A 327 20.89 7.19 35.75
N ASP A 328 21.36 5.93 35.52
CA ASP A 328 22.79 5.67 35.28
C ASP A 328 23.24 6.29 33.94
N ILE A 329 22.43 6.19 32.89
CA ILE A 329 22.73 6.78 31.58
C ILE A 329 22.73 8.32 31.70
N VAL A 330 21.73 8.89 32.36
CA VAL A 330 21.66 10.34 32.61
C VAL A 330 22.85 10.81 33.46
N SER A 331 23.30 10.01 34.43
CA SER A 331 24.49 10.30 35.22
C SER A 331 25.75 10.41 34.38
N ASP A 332 25.93 9.49 33.44
CA ASP A 332 27.05 9.50 32.50
C ASP A 332 27.01 10.76 31.60
N VAL A 333 25.83 11.12 31.07
CA VAL A 333 25.65 12.30 30.20
C VAL A 333 25.88 13.61 30.95
N ILE A 334 25.38 13.70 32.19
CA ILE A 334 25.54 14.90 33.04
C ILE A 334 26.96 14.98 33.62
N GLY A 335 27.65 13.83 33.79
CA GLY A 335 28.97 13.72 34.39
C GLY A 335 28.98 13.78 35.92
N LYS A 336 27.86 13.52 36.58
CA LYS A 336 27.68 13.43 38.01
C LYS A 336 26.51 12.48 38.38
N PRO A 337 26.51 11.88 39.56
CA PRO A 337 25.43 10.98 39.96
C PRO A 337 24.07 11.67 39.94
N VAL A 338 23.10 11.04 39.26
CA VAL A 338 21.71 11.45 39.21
C VAL A 338 20.84 10.30 39.70
N THR A 339 19.87 10.61 40.51
CA THR A 339 18.85 9.67 41.03
C THR A 339 17.48 10.34 40.97
N ILE A 340 16.41 9.56 41.20
CA ILE A 340 15.05 10.11 41.28
C ILE A 340 14.87 11.10 42.48
N ASP A 341 15.79 11.08 43.45
CA ASP A 341 15.84 12.00 44.60
C ASP A 341 16.63 13.28 44.30
N THR A 342 17.26 13.39 43.14
CA THR A 342 18.00 14.61 42.77
C THR A 342 17.05 15.79 42.69
N PRO A 343 17.33 16.93 43.35
CA PRO A 343 16.45 18.09 43.35
C PRO A 343 16.14 18.59 41.96
N VAL A 344 14.87 18.96 41.71
CA VAL A 344 14.37 19.45 40.41
C VAL A 344 15.20 20.62 39.88
N GLU A 345 15.58 21.58 40.77
CA GLU A 345 16.37 22.73 40.44
C GLU A 345 17.78 22.34 39.94
N GLU A 346 18.36 21.30 40.54
CA GLU A 346 19.68 20.79 40.16
C GLU A 346 19.63 20.09 38.80
N LEU A 347 18.62 19.23 38.56
CA LEU A 347 18.37 18.58 37.27
C LEU A 347 18.11 19.60 36.18
N ALA A 348 17.23 20.58 36.45
CA ALA A 348 16.90 21.62 35.50
C ALA A 348 18.12 22.53 35.16
N ALA A 349 18.98 22.81 36.13
CA ALA A 349 20.21 23.55 35.88
C ALA A 349 21.17 22.76 34.99
N ALA A 350 21.37 21.46 35.29
CA ALA A 350 22.22 20.56 34.50
C ALA A 350 21.70 20.37 33.05
N ALA A 351 20.40 20.20 32.89
CA ALA A 351 19.77 20.07 31.57
C ALA A 351 19.94 21.34 30.73
N ARG A 352 19.73 22.54 31.34
CA ARG A 352 19.95 23.82 30.66
C ARG A 352 21.42 24.07 30.29
N GLU A 353 22.36 23.61 31.11
CA GLU A 353 23.79 23.66 30.78
C GLU A 353 24.12 22.85 29.53
N LYS A 354 23.37 21.78 29.28
CA LYS A 354 23.44 20.93 28.07
C LYS A 354 22.61 21.47 26.89
N GLY A 355 21.89 22.57 27.08
CA GLY A 355 21.12 23.24 26.02
C GLY A 355 19.66 22.83 25.94
N LEU A 356 19.13 22.07 26.90
CA LEU A 356 17.74 21.65 26.92
C LEU A 356 16.81 22.74 27.50
N GLU A 357 15.61 22.84 26.96
CA GLU A 357 14.55 23.71 27.48
C GLU A 357 13.71 22.93 28.51
N ILE A 358 13.71 23.37 29.76
CA ILE A 358 12.98 22.74 30.86
C ILE A 358 11.81 23.63 31.28
N LYS A 359 10.61 23.08 31.21
CA LYS A 359 9.38 23.75 31.63
C LYS A 359 9.29 23.82 33.17
N PRO A 360 8.76 24.91 33.73
CA PRO A 360 8.72 25.12 35.19
C PRO A 360 7.88 24.07 35.95
N GLU A 361 6.90 23.48 35.30
CA GLU A 361 5.97 22.49 35.86
C GLU A 361 6.50 21.06 35.85
N TRP A 362 7.65 20.78 35.24
CA TRP A 362 8.18 19.43 35.12
C TRP A 362 8.72 18.91 36.45
N THR A 363 8.41 17.64 36.74
CA THR A 363 8.92 16.89 37.89
C THR A 363 10.36 16.42 37.62
N ALA A 364 11.01 15.88 38.67
CA ALA A 364 12.34 15.27 38.55
C ALA A 364 12.32 14.12 37.53
N GLY A 365 11.30 13.26 37.58
CA GLY A 365 11.14 12.14 36.65
C GLY A 365 11.01 12.60 35.19
N LYS A 366 10.19 13.64 34.94
CA LYS A 366 10.03 14.17 33.59
C LYS A 366 11.32 14.79 33.03
N ILE A 367 12.10 15.49 33.89
CA ILE A 367 13.39 16.07 33.48
C ILE A 367 14.43 14.98 33.21
N ILE A 368 14.47 13.91 34.03
CA ILE A 368 15.36 12.77 33.80
C ILE A 368 15.05 12.10 32.46
N ALA A 369 13.76 11.87 32.17
CA ALA A 369 13.33 11.30 30.90
C ALA A 369 13.74 12.19 29.72
N GLU A 370 13.52 13.50 29.80
CA GLU A 370 13.91 14.43 28.74
C GLU A 370 15.42 14.45 28.48
N ILE A 371 16.25 14.43 29.55
CA ILE A 371 17.71 14.35 29.38
C ILE A 371 18.12 13.03 28.72
N TYR A 372 17.45 11.95 29.08
CA TYR A 372 17.69 10.63 28.48
C TYR A 372 17.31 10.64 27.00
N ASP A 373 16.10 11.06 26.65
CA ASP A 373 15.59 11.08 25.28
C ASP A 373 16.46 11.94 24.34
N GLU A 374 16.86 13.12 24.78
CA GLU A 374 17.59 14.09 23.96
C GLU A 374 19.11 13.85 23.91
N LEU A 375 19.70 13.22 24.93
CA LEU A 375 21.17 13.14 25.07
C LEU A 375 21.69 11.74 25.42
N GLY A 376 20.87 10.87 25.99
CA GLY A 376 21.28 9.58 26.52
C GLY A 376 21.15 8.46 25.52
N GLU A 377 20.03 8.40 24.79
CA GLU A 377 19.70 7.31 23.88
C GLU A 377 20.78 7.13 22.79
N ASP A 378 21.22 8.22 22.18
CA ASP A 378 22.24 8.24 21.11
C ASP A 378 23.62 7.72 21.55
N THR A 379 23.90 7.62 22.87
CA THR A 379 25.16 7.11 23.41
C THR A 379 25.24 5.58 23.41
N ILE A 380 24.11 4.90 23.21
CA ILE A 380 23.98 3.46 23.29
C ILE A 380 24.25 2.81 21.93
N VAL A 381 25.33 2.02 21.83
CA VAL A 381 25.70 1.33 20.58
C VAL A 381 25.22 -0.11 20.57
N ASN A 382 25.63 -0.91 21.56
CA ASN A 382 25.27 -2.32 21.64
C ASN A 382 23.89 -2.50 22.31
N PRO A 383 23.18 -3.62 22.08
CA PRO A 383 21.87 -3.86 22.66
C PRO A 383 21.86 -3.65 24.17
N THR A 384 21.05 -2.73 24.64
CA THR A 384 20.93 -2.37 26.06
C THR A 384 19.47 -2.20 26.43
N PHE A 385 19.05 -2.89 27.46
CA PHE A 385 17.77 -2.65 28.11
C PHE A 385 17.90 -1.47 29.06
N VAL A 386 17.30 -0.35 28.72
CA VAL A 386 17.22 0.84 29.57
C VAL A 386 16.01 0.67 30.47
N CYS A 387 16.22 0.66 31.78
CA CYS A 387 15.22 0.26 32.79
C CYS A 387 14.86 1.41 33.73
N ASP A 388 13.90 1.16 34.61
CA ASP A 388 13.54 2.00 35.77
C ASP A 388 13.03 3.40 35.33
N TYR A 389 12.07 3.40 34.41
CA TYR A 389 11.45 4.61 33.91
C TYR A 389 10.61 5.31 35.00
N PRO A 390 10.61 6.66 35.02
CA PRO A 390 9.72 7.43 35.87
C PRO A 390 8.24 7.16 35.55
N ILE A 391 7.41 7.22 36.59
CA ILE A 391 5.96 6.96 36.50
C ILE A 391 5.25 7.98 35.59
N GLU A 392 5.73 9.20 35.55
CA GLU A 392 5.15 10.30 34.77
C GLU A 392 5.14 10.01 33.26
N VAL A 393 6.10 9.21 32.78
CA VAL A 393 6.20 8.83 31.35
C VAL A 393 5.79 7.37 31.11
N SER A 394 5.12 6.71 32.07
CA SER A 394 4.81 5.28 32.01
C SER A 394 3.39 4.96 32.50
N PRO A 395 2.33 5.48 31.83
CA PRO A 395 0.95 5.42 32.35
C PRO A 395 0.32 4.02 32.41
N LEU A 396 0.90 3.01 31.73
CA LEU A 396 0.38 1.65 31.62
C LEU A 396 1.26 0.60 32.31
N ALA A 397 2.43 1.02 32.84
CA ALA A 397 3.38 0.15 33.50
C ALA A 397 3.14 0.07 35.01
N LYS A 398 3.41 -1.10 35.62
CA LYS A 398 3.33 -1.31 37.03
C LYS A 398 4.45 -0.58 37.76
N ARG A 399 4.13 0.14 38.87
CA ARG A 399 5.11 0.82 39.70
C ARG A 399 5.91 -0.15 40.57
N PHE A 400 7.12 0.24 40.99
CA PHE A 400 7.85 -0.48 42.01
C PHE A 400 7.12 -0.41 43.37
N GLU A 401 7.22 -1.48 44.15
CA GLU A 401 6.65 -1.50 45.50
C GLU A 401 7.45 -0.63 46.46
N ASP A 402 8.79 -0.62 46.31
CA ASP A 402 9.72 0.09 47.18
C ASP A 402 9.83 1.59 46.84
N ASP A 403 9.71 1.95 45.58
CA ASP A 403 9.69 3.34 45.10
C ASP A 403 8.62 3.56 44.04
N PRO A 404 7.42 4.01 44.42
CA PRO A 404 6.30 4.17 43.51
C PRO A 404 6.48 5.26 42.44
N ARG A 405 7.60 6.00 42.48
CA ARG A 405 7.97 7.00 41.45
C ARG A 405 8.60 6.35 40.22
N LEU A 406 9.01 5.09 40.31
CA LEU A 406 9.61 4.30 39.23
C LEU A 406 8.67 3.17 38.81
N THR A 407 8.85 2.68 37.58
CA THR A 407 8.04 1.62 37.02
C THR A 407 8.88 0.47 36.47
N HIS A 408 8.31 -0.75 36.49
CA HIS A 408 8.84 -1.93 35.84
C HIS A 408 8.68 -1.81 34.33
N ARG A 409 9.53 -0.99 33.71
CA ARG A 409 9.57 -0.74 32.28
C ARG A 409 10.99 -0.82 31.76
N PHE A 410 11.17 -1.31 30.55
CA PHE A 410 12.39 -1.09 29.79
C PHE A 410 12.10 -0.68 28.37
N GLU A 411 13.05 0.00 27.76
CA GLU A 411 13.20 0.10 26.31
C GLU A 411 14.47 -0.62 25.88
N LEU A 412 14.39 -1.37 24.78
CA LEU A 412 15.56 -1.96 24.14
C LEU A 412 16.12 -0.96 23.15
N VAL A 413 17.30 -0.46 23.41
CA VAL A 413 18.01 0.49 22.55
C VAL A 413 19.22 -0.19 21.91
N ILE A 414 19.38 0.03 20.59
CA ILE A 414 20.53 -0.46 19.79
C ILE A 414 20.91 0.66 18.81
N ALA A 415 22.19 0.98 18.72
CA ALA A 415 22.70 2.01 17.81
C ALA A 415 21.95 3.36 17.91
N GLY A 416 21.62 3.79 19.15
CA GLY A 416 20.93 5.05 19.40
C GLY A 416 19.45 5.08 19.01
N HIS A 417 18.78 3.93 18.91
CA HIS A 417 17.36 3.86 18.55
C HIS A 417 16.64 2.80 19.38
N GLU A 418 15.41 3.10 19.78
CA GLU A 418 14.47 2.17 20.40
C GLU A 418 14.00 1.09 19.42
N TYR A 419 14.07 -0.17 19.83
CA TYR A 419 13.58 -1.35 19.07
C TYR A 419 12.42 -2.05 19.74
N ALA A 420 12.33 -1.98 21.05
CA ALA A 420 11.23 -2.55 21.83
C ALA A 420 10.96 -1.72 23.08
N ASN A 421 9.70 -1.73 23.50
CA ASN A 421 9.22 -1.16 24.76
C ASN A 421 8.40 -2.22 25.49
N ALA A 422 8.68 -2.43 26.78
CA ALA A 422 8.06 -3.48 27.56
C ALA A 422 7.88 -3.10 29.03
N PHE A 423 6.84 -3.67 29.65
CA PHE A 423 6.60 -3.49 31.08
C PHE A 423 6.07 -4.75 31.74
N SER A 424 6.22 -4.80 33.10
CA SER A 424 5.25 -5.54 33.90
C SER A 424 3.96 -4.73 33.90
N GLU A 425 2.86 -5.38 33.52
CA GLU A 425 1.61 -4.71 33.25
C GLU A 425 0.92 -4.19 34.49
N LEU A 426 0.43 -2.96 34.46
CA LEU A 426 -0.45 -2.43 35.47
C LEU A 426 -1.78 -3.22 35.45
N ASN A 427 -2.08 -3.90 36.55
CA ASN A 427 -3.27 -4.74 36.70
C ASN A 427 -4.20 -4.31 37.82
N ASP A 428 -3.91 -3.19 38.50
CA ASP A 428 -4.79 -2.56 39.47
C ASP A 428 -5.77 -1.61 38.78
N PRO A 429 -7.10 -1.89 38.77
CA PRO A 429 -8.08 -1.04 38.08
C PRO A 429 -8.18 0.35 38.69
N VAL A 430 -7.92 0.51 40.00
CA VAL A 430 -8.01 1.82 40.65
C VAL A 430 -6.82 2.71 40.26
N ASP A 431 -5.59 2.16 40.34
CA ASP A 431 -4.39 2.87 39.87
C ASP A 431 -4.50 3.22 38.38
N GLN A 432 -5.01 2.31 37.56
CA GLN A 432 -5.18 2.57 36.12
C GLN A 432 -6.19 3.71 35.85
N ALA A 433 -7.31 3.72 36.59
CA ALA A 433 -8.30 4.79 36.46
C ALA A 433 -7.71 6.16 36.86
N GLU A 434 -6.93 6.20 37.97
CA GLU A 434 -6.26 7.44 38.40
C GLU A 434 -5.29 7.97 37.32
N ARG A 435 -4.52 7.07 36.69
CA ARG A 435 -3.60 7.46 35.62
C ARG A 435 -4.31 7.96 34.37
N PHE A 436 -5.43 7.34 33.97
CA PHE A 436 -6.22 7.87 32.85
C PHE A 436 -6.80 9.24 33.16
N VAL A 437 -7.23 9.50 34.42
CA VAL A 437 -7.67 10.84 34.83
C VAL A 437 -6.53 11.87 34.72
N ALA A 438 -5.29 11.49 35.11
CA ALA A 438 -4.12 12.34 34.95
C ALA A 438 -3.83 12.66 33.47
N GLN A 439 -3.87 11.64 32.60
CA GLN A 439 -3.70 11.83 31.15
C GLN A 439 -4.79 12.72 30.53
N MET A 440 -6.03 12.62 30.97
CA MET A 440 -7.09 13.53 30.53
C MET A 440 -6.84 14.98 30.96
N ALA A 441 -6.22 15.20 32.13
CA ALA A 441 -5.84 16.55 32.55
C ALA A 441 -4.71 17.13 31.68
N GLU A 442 -3.74 16.33 31.25
CA GLU A 442 -2.70 16.70 30.30
C GLU A 442 -3.31 17.05 28.93
N LYS A 443 -4.25 16.22 28.45
CA LYS A 443 -5.00 16.48 27.20
C LYS A 443 -5.77 17.79 27.27
N ALA A 444 -6.44 18.07 28.37
CA ALA A 444 -7.13 19.34 28.60
C ALA A 444 -6.17 20.54 28.68
N GLY A 445 -4.91 20.30 29.06
CA GLY A 445 -3.81 21.26 29.05
C GLY A 445 -3.22 21.52 27.64
N GLY A 446 -3.68 20.81 26.61
CA GLY A 446 -3.26 20.99 25.21
C GLY A 446 -2.31 19.90 24.68
N ASP A 447 -2.17 18.79 25.38
CA ASP A 447 -1.42 17.63 24.91
C ASP A 447 -2.35 16.73 24.05
N ASP A 448 -2.31 16.90 22.73
CA ASP A 448 -3.13 16.12 21.76
C ASP A 448 -2.75 14.62 21.70
N GLU A 449 -1.60 14.25 22.26
CA GLU A 449 -1.08 12.86 22.25
C GLU A 449 -1.54 12.07 23.47
N ALA A 450 -1.96 12.76 24.55
CA ALA A 450 -2.41 12.12 25.77
C ALA A 450 -3.64 11.23 25.57
N MET A 451 -3.69 10.09 26.26
CA MET A 451 -4.74 9.08 26.13
C MET A 451 -6.09 9.57 26.64
N GLU A 452 -7.14 8.99 26.10
CA GLU A 452 -8.51 9.14 26.59
C GLU A 452 -8.81 8.13 27.70
N TYR A 453 -9.84 8.43 28.51
CA TYR A 453 -10.32 7.50 29.54
C TYR A 453 -11.10 6.36 28.89
N ASP A 454 -10.52 5.15 28.90
CA ASP A 454 -11.17 3.93 28.43
C ASP A 454 -11.91 3.24 29.58
N GLU A 455 -13.21 3.58 29.78
CA GLU A 455 -14.05 2.99 30.82
C GLU A 455 -14.21 1.47 30.65
N ASP A 456 -14.27 0.98 29.42
CA ASP A 456 -14.41 -0.45 29.15
C ASP A 456 -13.13 -1.22 29.51
N TYR A 457 -11.97 -0.61 29.32
CA TYR A 457 -10.71 -1.21 29.73
C TYR A 457 -10.58 -1.28 31.26
N VAL A 458 -10.92 -0.19 31.97
CA VAL A 458 -10.94 -0.20 33.45
C VAL A 458 -11.90 -1.27 33.95
N ARG A 459 -13.13 -1.34 33.41
CA ARG A 459 -14.11 -2.38 33.71
C ARG A 459 -13.56 -3.79 33.43
N ALA A 460 -12.81 -3.98 32.35
CA ALA A 460 -12.16 -5.28 32.09
C ALA A 460 -11.16 -5.64 33.21
N LEU A 461 -10.33 -4.71 33.66
CA LEU A 461 -9.40 -4.92 34.76
C LEU A 461 -10.13 -5.27 36.08
N GLU A 462 -11.33 -4.73 36.32
CA GLU A 462 -12.14 -5.06 37.53
C GLU A 462 -12.55 -6.53 37.58
N TYR A 463 -12.60 -7.24 36.42
CA TYR A 463 -12.79 -8.71 36.43
C TYR A 463 -11.52 -9.49 36.83
N GLY A 464 -10.39 -8.80 36.95
CA GLY A 464 -9.11 -9.36 37.37
C GLY A 464 -8.21 -9.73 36.20
N MET A 465 -7.13 -8.99 36.01
CA MET A 465 -6.02 -9.34 35.12
C MET A 465 -4.90 -9.98 35.93
N PRO A 466 -4.42 -11.18 35.58
CA PRO A 466 -3.27 -11.79 36.24
C PRO A 466 -2.03 -10.91 36.11
N PRO A 467 -1.00 -11.06 36.97
CA PRO A 467 0.31 -10.48 36.71
C PRO A 467 0.76 -10.88 35.30
N ALA A 468 1.18 -9.91 34.49
CA ALA A 468 1.55 -10.14 33.10
C ALA A 468 2.73 -9.25 32.68
N GLY A 469 3.50 -9.74 31.72
CA GLY A 469 4.47 -8.95 30.98
C GLY A 469 3.96 -8.68 29.60
N GLY A 470 4.17 -7.45 29.10
CA GLY A 470 3.86 -7.04 27.74
C GLY A 470 5.05 -6.39 27.07
N ILE A 471 5.09 -6.51 25.73
CA ILE A 471 6.16 -5.95 24.90
C ILE A 471 5.63 -5.53 23.54
N GLY A 472 6.05 -4.36 23.09
CA GLY A 472 5.94 -3.91 21.71
C GLY A 472 7.30 -3.91 21.03
N ILE A 473 7.41 -4.48 19.82
CA ILE A 473 8.64 -4.49 19.02
C ILE A 473 8.39 -3.84 17.66
N GLY A 474 9.18 -2.82 17.33
CA GLY A 474 9.15 -2.14 16.05
C GLY A 474 9.74 -3.00 14.93
N ILE A 475 8.91 -3.75 14.21
CA ILE A 475 9.36 -4.67 13.14
C ILE A 475 10.15 -3.95 12.05
N ASP A 476 9.69 -2.77 11.64
CA ASP A 476 10.39 -2.02 10.59
C ASP A 476 11.81 -1.63 11.01
N ARG A 477 12.00 -1.19 12.26
CA ARG A 477 13.32 -0.87 12.84
C ARG A 477 14.20 -2.12 12.93
N VAL A 478 13.66 -3.27 13.38
CA VAL A 478 14.41 -4.54 13.39
C VAL A 478 14.86 -4.93 11.98
N VAL A 479 13.99 -4.77 10.98
CA VAL A 479 14.37 -5.03 9.58
C VAL A 479 15.46 -4.07 9.11
N MET A 480 15.38 -2.77 9.44
CA MET A 480 16.43 -1.79 9.13
C MET A 480 17.78 -2.23 9.70
N LEU A 481 17.82 -2.57 10.98
CA LEU A 481 19.03 -3.05 11.67
C LEU A 481 19.64 -4.27 10.97
N LEU A 482 18.84 -5.34 10.84
CA LEU A 482 19.30 -6.63 10.36
C LEU A 482 19.61 -6.66 8.86
N THR A 483 19.13 -5.68 8.08
CA THR A 483 19.42 -5.53 6.65
C THR A 483 20.32 -4.33 6.33
N ASN A 484 20.85 -3.66 7.36
CA ASN A 484 21.70 -2.48 7.25
C ASN A 484 21.08 -1.36 6.39
N GLN A 485 19.80 -1.06 6.59
CA GLN A 485 19.10 0.01 5.88
C GLN A 485 19.02 1.27 6.74
N ALA A 486 19.39 2.42 6.16
CA ALA A 486 19.46 3.69 6.87
C ALA A 486 18.08 4.36 7.06
N SER A 487 17.08 3.95 6.30
CA SER A 487 15.77 4.61 6.33
C SER A 487 14.64 3.57 6.35
N ILE A 488 13.59 3.87 7.12
CA ILE A 488 12.36 3.09 7.15
C ILE A 488 11.74 2.94 5.75
N ARG A 489 11.95 3.93 4.86
CA ARG A 489 11.49 3.86 3.47
C ARG A 489 12.21 2.80 2.64
N ASP A 490 13.41 2.39 3.02
CA ASP A 490 14.16 1.33 2.36
C ASP A 490 13.55 -0.05 2.64
N VAL A 491 12.89 -0.22 3.78
CA VAL A 491 12.26 -1.47 4.22
C VAL A 491 10.73 -1.49 4.04
N LEU A 492 10.12 -0.41 3.56
CA LEU A 492 8.72 -0.34 3.16
C LEU A 492 8.60 -0.42 1.63
N LEU A 493 7.71 -1.29 1.12
CA LEU A 493 7.49 -1.41 -0.33
C LEU A 493 7.00 -0.09 -0.93
N PHE A 494 5.98 0.51 -0.32
CA PHE A 494 5.37 1.75 -0.77
C PHE A 494 5.27 2.73 0.40
N PRO A 495 6.37 3.43 0.74
CA PRO A 495 6.35 4.41 1.82
C PRO A 495 5.51 5.63 1.44
N HIS A 496 4.95 6.30 2.45
CA HIS A 496 4.33 7.60 2.22
C HIS A 496 5.37 8.63 1.77
N MET A 497 5.01 9.40 0.75
CA MET A 497 5.89 10.41 0.17
C MET A 497 5.13 11.74 0.03
N LYS A 498 5.85 12.86 0.19
CA LYS A 498 5.26 14.17 -0.15
C LYS A 498 4.79 14.16 -1.61
N PRO A 499 3.67 14.84 -1.93
CA PRO A 499 3.19 14.92 -3.31
C PRO A 499 4.30 15.39 -4.27
N GLU A 500 4.43 14.73 -5.41
CA GLU A 500 5.38 15.12 -6.46
C GLU A 500 4.91 16.43 -7.11
N LYS A 501 5.81 17.39 -7.31
CA LYS A 501 5.48 18.63 -8.00
C LYS A 501 5.01 18.33 -9.43
N GLY A 502 3.75 18.61 -9.73
CA GLY A 502 3.15 18.34 -11.03
C GLY A 502 2.46 16.97 -11.18
N PHE A 503 2.58 16.08 -10.19
CA PHE A 503 1.79 14.85 -10.13
C PHE A 503 0.58 15.09 -9.22
N GLN A 504 -0.62 15.05 -9.77
CA GLN A 504 -1.82 15.32 -9.01
C GLN A 504 -2.37 14.01 -8.44
N SER A 505 -2.60 13.97 -7.13
CA SER A 505 -3.34 12.88 -6.48
C SER A 505 -4.78 12.79 -7.02
N GLY A 506 -5.45 11.65 -6.89
CA GLY A 506 -6.73 11.35 -7.54
C GLY A 506 -7.77 12.48 -7.59
N ALA A 507 -7.98 13.25 -6.49
CA ALA A 507 -8.89 14.39 -6.49
C ALA A 507 -8.37 15.61 -7.30
N ALA A 508 -7.06 15.80 -7.34
CA ALA A 508 -6.43 16.86 -8.13
C ALA A 508 -6.21 16.42 -9.59
N ALA A 509 -6.05 15.10 -9.85
CA ALA A 509 -6.06 14.53 -11.19
C ALA A 509 -7.47 14.58 -11.80
N ALA A 510 -8.52 14.41 -10.99
CA ALA A 510 -9.90 14.66 -11.40
C ALA A 510 -10.11 16.12 -11.81
N LYS A 511 -9.66 17.09 -10.98
CA LYS A 511 -9.71 18.53 -11.32
C LYS A 511 -8.86 18.91 -12.55
N ALA A 512 -7.73 18.23 -12.80
CA ALA A 512 -6.91 18.49 -13.97
C ALA A 512 -7.46 17.81 -15.23
N ALA A 513 -8.12 16.67 -15.08
CA ALA A 513 -8.89 16.05 -16.14
C ALA A 513 -10.09 16.94 -16.55
N GLU A 514 -10.72 17.59 -15.57
CA GLU A 514 -11.73 18.65 -15.75
C GLU A 514 -11.17 19.85 -16.53
N ALA A 515 -9.90 20.18 -16.34
CA ALA A 515 -9.23 21.28 -17.06
C ALA A 515 -8.65 20.90 -18.44
N GLY A 516 -8.91 19.69 -18.95
CA GLY A 516 -8.43 19.22 -20.27
C GLY A 516 -6.94 18.94 -20.35
N ASN A 517 -6.23 18.84 -19.22
CA ASN A 517 -4.77 18.72 -19.15
C ASN A 517 -4.33 17.31 -18.71
N THR A 518 -4.77 16.26 -19.42
CA THR A 518 -4.34 14.87 -19.17
C THR A 518 -3.12 14.52 -19.99
N ALA A 519 -1.97 14.34 -19.32
CA ALA A 519 -0.72 13.88 -19.94
C ALA A 519 -0.66 12.36 -20.18
N SER A 520 -1.75 11.60 -20.02
CA SER A 520 -1.77 10.16 -20.28
C SER A 520 -2.39 9.82 -21.62
N PRO A 521 -1.62 9.27 -22.59
CA PRO A 521 -2.15 8.87 -23.88
C PRO A 521 -3.07 7.62 -23.81
N PHE A 522 -3.26 7.04 -22.60
CA PHE A 522 -4.12 5.89 -22.38
C PHE A 522 -5.52 6.25 -21.86
N VAL A 523 -5.68 7.46 -21.35
CA VAL A 523 -6.99 7.97 -20.99
C VAL A 523 -7.57 8.60 -22.24
N LYS A 524 -8.51 7.91 -22.92
CA LYS A 524 -9.47 8.66 -23.74
C LYS A 524 -10.02 9.73 -22.83
N PRO A 525 -10.07 11.00 -23.25
CA PRO A 525 -10.73 12.00 -22.43
C PRO A 525 -12.10 11.44 -22.07
N LEU A 526 -12.35 11.32 -20.77
CA LEU A 526 -13.72 11.24 -20.31
C LEU A 526 -14.45 12.36 -21.02
N LYS A 527 -15.65 12.09 -21.54
CA LYS A 527 -16.50 13.14 -22.14
C LYS A 527 -16.33 14.40 -21.31
N PRO A 528 -16.24 15.59 -21.96
CA PRO A 528 -15.97 16.83 -21.26
C PRO A 528 -16.85 16.90 -20.02
N THR A 529 -16.23 17.15 -18.89
CA THR A 529 -16.93 17.35 -17.61
C THR A 529 -17.84 18.54 -17.80
N VAL A 530 -19.09 18.30 -17.52
CA VAL A 530 -20.13 19.31 -17.62
C VAL A 530 -19.84 20.38 -16.56
N ASP A 531 -19.68 21.63 -16.99
CA ASP A 531 -19.54 22.78 -16.07
C ASP A 531 -20.91 23.12 -15.49
N TYR A 532 -21.23 22.52 -14.34
CA TYR A 532 -22.53 22.71 -13.70
C TYR A 532 -22.84 24.15 -13.34
N SER A 533 -21.87 25.05 -13.29
CA SER A 533 -22.13 26.47 -13.05
C SER A 533 -22.80 27.17 -14.25
N LYS A 534 -22.75 26.54 -15.42
CA LYS A 534 -23.32 27.04 -16.68
C LYS A 534 -24.61 26.32 -17.09
N ILE A 535 -25.07 25.41 -16.23
CA ILE A 535 -26.25 24.59 -16.49
C ILE A 535 -27.44 25.16 -15.73
N ALA A 536 -28.53 25.38 -16.44
CA ALA A 536 -29.84 25.60 -15.86
C ALA A 536 -30.71 24.34 -16.04
N VAL A 537 -31.36 23.91 -14.96
CA VAL A 537 -32.34 22.83 -14.99
C VAL A 537 -33.69 23.40 -14.56
N GLU A 538 -34.76 22.81 -15.09
CA GLU A 538 -36.12 23.17 -14.64
C GLU A 538 -36.27 22.91 -13.14
N PRO A 539 -36.95 23.80 -12.39
CA PRO A 539 -37.21 23.60 -10.97
C PRO A 539 -38.10 22.37 -10.77
N LEU A 540 -37.91 21.73 -9.61
CA LEU A 540 -38.77 20.60 -9.21
C LEU A 540 -40.21 21.06 -9.08
N PHE A 541 -41.17 20.19 -9.42
CA PHE A 541 -42.57 20.42 -9.16
C PHE A 541 -42.85 20.47 -7.66
N GLU A 542 -43.64 21.43 -7.22
CA GLU A 542 -44.09 21.56 -5.81
C GLU A 542 -45.23 20.60 -5.50
N GLU A 543 -46.03 20.19 -6.51
CA GLU A 543 -47.16 19.27 -6.35
C GLU A 543 -46.68 17.80 -6.38
N PHE A 544 -47.15 17.02 -5.43
CA PHE A 544 -46.85 15.58 -5.38
C PHE A 544 -47.80 14.80 -6.30
N VAL A 545 -47.23 13.82 -7.01
CA VAL A 545 -48.00 12.79 -7.71
C VAL A 545 -48.21 11.62 -6.75
N ASP A 546 -49.46 11.20 -6.55
CA ASP A 546 -49.75 10.01 -5.76
C ASP A 546 -49.26 8.73 -6.44
N PHE A 547 -48.96 7.71 -5.62
CA PHE A 547 -48.39 6.45 -6.10
C PHE A 547 -49.36 5.72 -7.08
N ASP A 548 -50.66 5.80 -6.89
CA ASP A 548 -51.65 5.13 -7.75
C ASP A 548 -51.69 5.76 -9.14
N THR A 549 -51.44 7.05 -9.24
CA THR A 549 -51.32 7.76 -10.53
C THR A 549 -49.99 7.41 -11.20
N PHE A 550 -48.88 7.46 -10.47
CA PHE A 550 -47.55 7.12 -11.00
C PHE A 550 -47.48 5.66 -11.46
N SER A 551 -48.02 4.72 -10.70
CA SER A 551 -48.01 3.29 -10.98
C SER A 551 -48.76 2.86 -12.25
N LYS A 552 -49.60 3.73 -12.80
CA LYS A 552 -50.27 3.53 -14.09
C LYS A 552 -49.33 3.74 -15.28
N SER A 553 -48.19 4.35 -15.08
CA SER A 553 -47.19 4.54 -16.14
C SER A 553 -46.38 3.27 -16.36
N ASP A 554 -46.27 2.82 -17.62
CA ASP A 554 -45.55 1.60 -17.98
C ASP A 554 -44.21 1.98 -18.68
N PHE A 555 -43.18 2.12 -17.87
CA PHE A 555 -41.83 2.37 -18.33
C PHE A 555 -41.13 1.05 -18.71
N ARG A 556 -40.56 0.99 -19.93
CA ARG A 556 -39.91 -0.21 -20.48
C ARG A 556 -38.56 0.12 -21.10
N ALA A 557 -37.67 -0.85 -21.03
CA ALA A 557 -36.49 -0.89 -21.89
C ALA A 557 -36.93 -1.26 -23.30
N VAL A 558 -36.56 -0.45 -24.30
CA VAL A 558 -36.87 -0.70 -25.70
C VAL A 558 -35.59 -0.72 -26.52
N LYS A 559 -35.47 -1.68 -27.45
CA LYS A 559 -34.30 -1.82 -28.31
C LYS A 559 -34.55 -1.21 -29.68
N VAL A 560 -33.68 -0.32 -30.15
CA VAL A 560 -33.82 0.34 -31.46
C VAL A 560 -33.43 -0.64 -32.56
N LYS A 561 -34.39 -1.13 -33.34
CA LYS A 561 -34.19 -1.96 -34.53
C LYS A 561 -33.86 -1.14 -35.76
N ALA A 562 -34.57 -0.02 -35.95
CA ALA A 562 -34.34 0.94 -37.00
C ALA A 562 -34.71 2.36 -36.55
N CYS A 563 -34.04 3.35 -37.13
CA CYS A 563 -34.32 4.76 -36.92
C CYS A 563 -34.17 5.49 -38.27
N GLU A 564 -35.14 6.32 -38.64
CA GLU A 564 -35.16 7.04 -39.92
C GLU A 564 -35.66 8.46 -39.73
N ALA A 565 -35.11 9.41 -40.50
CA ALA A 565 -35.62 10.77 -40.53
C ALA A 565 -36.98 10.84 -41.24
N VAL A 566 -37.93 11.59 -40.68
CA VAL A 566 -39.27 11.74 -41.26
C VAL A 566 -39.23 12.72 -42.44
N LYS A 567 -39.52 12.26 -43.67
CA LYS A 567 -39.37 12.97 -44.96
C LYS A 567 -39.96 14.40 -45.07
N LYS A 568 -40.83 14.82 -44.15
CA LYS A 568 -41.44 16.16 -44.17
C LYS A 568 -41.19 16.92 -42.86
N SER A 569 -40.28 16.48 -42.03
CA SER A 569 -39.91 17.15 -40.80
C SER A 569 -38.39 17.21 -40.67
N LYS A 570 -37.88 18.36 -40.27
CA LYS A 570 -36.45 18.50 -39.94
C LYS A 570 -36.11 18.02 -38.52
N LYS A 571 -37.13 17.86 -37.67
CA LYS A 571 -36.94 17.58 -36.23
C LYS A 571 -37.31 16.16 -35.80
N LEU A 572 -38.09 15.44 -36.64
CA LEU A 572 -38.64 14.15 -36.22
C LEU A 572 -37.81 12.98 -36.74
N LEU A 573 -37.49 12.07 -35.78
CA LEU A 573 -37.01 10.73 -36.08
C LEU A 573 -38.14 9.72 -35.82
N ASN A 574 -38.26 8.73 -36.72
CA ASN A 574 -39.17 7.61 -36.63
C ASN A 574 -38.42 6.37 -36.17
N PHE A 575 -38.79 5.86 -35.02
CA PHE A 575 -38.16 4.68 -34.41
C PHE A 575 -39.02 3.44 -34.62
N THR A 576 -38.37 2.35 -35.03
CA THR A 576 -38.89 0.99 -34.96
C THR A 576 -38.23 0.29 -33.79
N LEU A 577 -38.99 -0.04 -32.76
CA LEU A 577 -38.50 -0.50 -31.46
C LEU A 577 -38.99 -1.91 -31.14
N ASP A 578 -38.11 -2.73 -30.60
CA ASP A 578 -38.47 -3.95 -29.89
C ASP A 578 -38.78 -3.61 -28.43
N ASP A 579 -39.99 -3.89 -27.98
CA ASP A 579 -40.46 -3.68 -26.61
C ASP A 579 -40.73 -5.01 -25.88
N GLY A 580 -40.27 -6.13 -26.44
CA GLY A 580 -40.43 -7.48 -25.87
C GLY A 580 -41.83 -8.08 -26.10
N THR A 581 -42.76 -7.41 -26.79
CA THR A 581 -44.09 -7.94 -27.08
C THR A 581 -44.15 -8.85 -28.30
N GLY A 582 -43.10 -8.94 -29.08
CA GLY A 582 -43.00 -9.70 -30.31
C GLY A 582 -43.54 -8.94 -31.54
N THR A 583 -44.07 -7.70 -31.37
CA THR A 583 -44.47 -6.77 -32.43
C THR A 583 -43.66 -5.48 -32.30
N ASP A 584 -43.19 -4.98 -33.44
CA ASP A 584 -42.43 -3.73 -33.48
C ASP A 584 -43.27 -2.53 -33.08
N ARG A 585 -42.80 -1.72 -32.15
CA ARG A 585 -43.44 -0.48 -31.70
C ARG A 585 -42.89 0.70 -32.48
N THR A 586 -43.78 1.57 -32.94
CA THR A 586 -43.38 2.83 -33.58
C THR A 586 -43.48 3.98 -32.61
N ILE A 587 -42.38 4.73 -32.44
CA ILE A 587 -42.37 5.99 -31.68
C ILE A 587 -41.69 7.07 -32.54
N LEU A 588 -42.32 8.26 -32.63
CA LEU A 588 -41.74 9.44 -33.21
C LEU A 588 -41.23 10.37 -32.12
N SER A 589 -40.03 10.87 -32.29
CA SER A 589 -39.40 11.81 -31.35
C SER A 589 -38.77 13.00 -32.07
N GLY A 590 -38.90 14.20 -31.48
CA GLY A 590 -38.43 15.47 -32.05
C GLY A 590 -36.94 15.74 -31.73
N ILE A 591 -36.08 14.77 -31.95
CA ILE A 591 -34.69 14.81 -31.48
C ILE A 591 -33.64 14.77 -32.61
N HIS A 592 -34.05 15.01 -33.86
CA HIS A 592 -33.14 14.99 -35.00
C HIS A 592 -32.11 16.13 -34.97
N ASP A 593 -32.38 17.21 -34.23
CA ASP A 593 -31.41 18.29 -34.05
C ASP A 593 -30.24 17.85 -33.09
N TYR A 594 -30.40 16.72 -32.38
CA TYR A 594 -29.45 16.23 -31.34
C TYR A 594 -28.80 14.88 -31.69
N TYR A 595 -29.43 14.08 -32.57
CA TYR A 595 -28.98 12.71 -32.89
C TYR A 595 -29.17 12.39 -34.39
N GLU A 596 -28.16 11.76 -34.95
CA GLU A 596 -28.30 11.14 -36.27
C GLU A 596 -28.92 9.74 -36.16
N PRO A 597 -29.79 9.31 -37.09
CA PRO A 597 -30.46 8.01 -37.05
C PRO A 597 -29.51 6.82 -36.85
N GLU A 598 -28.35 6.84 -37.49
CA GLU A 598 -27.36 5.76 -37.49
C GLU A 598 -26.76 5.53 -36.10
N ASP A 599 -26.63 6.59 -35.29
CA ASP A 599 -26.04 6.52 -33.96
C ASP A 599 -26.97 5.85 -32.92
N LEU A 600 -28.25 5.72 -33.26
CA LEU A 600 -29.30 5.23 -32.37
C LEU A 600 -29.65 3.76 -32.62
N VAL A 601 -29.38 3.21 -33.77
CA VAL A 601 -29.67 1.80 -34.10
C VAL A 601 -28.85 0.86 -33.19
N GLY A 602 -29.52 -0.13 -32.62
CA GLY A 602 -28.92 -1.10 -31.71
C GLY A 602 -28.82 -0.62 -30.24
N LYS A 603 -29.17 0.64 -29.95
CA LYS A 603 -29.20 1.14 -28.56
C LYS A 603 -30.41 0.60 -27.79
N THR A 604 -30.26 0.47 -26.48
CA THR A 604 -31.36 0.19 -25.55
C THR A 604 -31.74 1.51 -24.86
N LEU A 605 -33.00 1.92 -25.00
CA LEU A 605 -33.50 3.20 -24.50
C LEU A 605 -34.63 2.98 -23.50
N LEU A 606 -34.92 4.01 -22.69
CA LEU A 606 -36.07 4.04 -21.81
C LEU A 606 -37.26 4.69 -22.54
N ALA A 607 -38.40 4.02 -22.52
CA ALA A 607 -39.67 4.55 -23.07
C ALA A 607 -40.86 4.33 -22.12
N ILE A 608 -41.82 5.25 -22.18
CA ILE A 608 -43.16 5.00 -21.64
C ILE A 608 -44.01 4.43 -22.79
N THR A 609 -44.58 3.23 -22.56
CA THR A 609 -45.18 2.41 -23.60
C THR A 609 -46.70 2.41 -23.62
N ASN A 610 -47.35 2.85 -22.57
CA ASN A 610 -48.79 2.82 -22.44
C ASN A 610 -49.46 4.19 -22.67
N LEU A 611 -48.84 5.09 -23.40
CA LEU A 611 -49.49 6.31 -23.87
C LEU A 611 -50.43 6.01 -25.04
N PRO A 612 -51.61 6.69 -25.13
CA PRO A 612 -52.48 6.53 -26.28
C PRO A 612 -51.80 6.95 -27.57
N PRO A 613 -52.00 6.20 -28.69
CA PRO A 613 -51.38 6.51 -29.96
C PRO A 613 -51.70 7.92 -30.45
N ARG A 614 -50.64 8.69 -30.80
CA ARG A 614 -50.76 10.05 -31.36
C ARG A 614 -50.29 10.09 -32.79
N LYS A 615 -51.08 10.58 -33.72
CA LYS A 615 -50.66 10.78 -35.10
C LYS A 615 -49.75 12.01 -35.23
N MET A 616 -48.52 11.79 -35.69
CA MET A 616 -47.52 12.83 -35.98
C MET A 616 -47.09 12.67 -37.44
N MET A 617 -47.29 13.71 -38.26
CA MET A 617 -47.03 13.69 -39.73
C MET A 617 -47.65 12.50 -40.48
N GLY A 618 -48.81 12.03 -39.98
CA GLY A 618 -49.55 10.90 -40.57
C GLY A 618 -49.14 9.51 -40.05
N ILE A 619 -48.07 9.40 -39.24
CA ILE A 619 -47.55 8.18 -38.64
C ILE A 619 -48.04 8.08 -37.19
N PRO A 620 -48.61 6.94 -36.73
CA PRO A 620 -48.99 6.77 -35.34
C PRO A 620 -47.75 6.57 -34.46
N SER A 621 -47.54 7.45 -33.48
CA SER A 621 -46.53 7.26 -32.39
C SER A 621 -47.21 6.60 -31.20
N CYS A 622 -46.69 5.45 -30.76
CA CYS A 622 -47.28 4.59 -29.74
C CYS A 622 -46.42 4.55 -28.46
N GLY A 623 -46.17 5.71 -27.90
CA GLY A 623 -45.32 5.88 -26.70
C GLY A 623 -44.44 7.12 -26.79
N MET A 624 -43.51 7.27 -25.87
CA MET A 624 -42.57 8.37 -25.81
C MET A 624 -41.20 7.87 -25.30
N LEU A 625 -40.12 8.25 -25.98
CA LEU A 625 -38.76 8.05 -25.44
C LEU A 625 -38.51 9.06 -24.34
N ILE A 626 -37.80 8.61 -23.28
CA ILE A 626 -37.48 9.45 -22.14
C ILE A 626 -36.10 10.06 -22.35
N SER A 627 -36.02 11.37 -22.15
CA SER A 627 -34.79 12.14 -22.25
C SER A 627 -34.64 13.10 -21.07
N ALA A 628 -33.41 13.40 -20.71
CA ALA A 628 -33.07 14.48 -19.81
C ALA A 628 -32.82 15.75 -20.62
N ILE A 629 -33.43 16.84 -20.24
CA ILE A 629 -33.30 18.16 -20.87
C ILE A 629 -32.73 19.14 -19.86
N HIS A 630 -31.76 19.96 -20.30
CA HIS A 630 -31.20 21.05 -19.54
C HIS A 630 -30.74 22.16 -20.49
N GLU A 631 -30.46 23.34 -19.97
CA GLU A 631 -29.83 24.42 -20.72
C GLU A 631 -28.35 24.53 -20.36
N GLU A 632 -27.49 24.60 -21.35
CA GLU A 632 -26.06 24.86 -21.21
C GLU A 632 -25.71 26.13 -22.00
N GLU A 633 -25.21 27.16 -21.33
CA GLU A 633 -24.89 28.47 -21.92
C GLU A 633 -26.09 29.12 -22.68
N GLY A 634 -27.32 28.81 -22.26
CA GLY A 634 -28.55 29.33 -22.86
C GLY A 634 -29.03 28.54 -24.09
N GLU A 635 -28.38 27.42 -24.43
CA GLU A 635 -28.82 26.47 -25.43
C GLU A 635 -29.40 25.20 -24.81
N GLU A 636 -30.54 24.74 -25.33
CA GLU A 636 -31.16 23.48 -24.92
C GLU A 636 -30.29 22.28 -25.29
N ARG A 637 -30.03 21.41 -24.35
CA ARG A 637 -29.37 20.12 -24.53
C ARG A 637 -30.34 18.99 -24.17
N LEU A 638 -30.42 18.00 -25.03
CA LEU A 638 -31.28 16.84 -24.86
C LEU A 638 -30.43 15.56 -24.86
N ASN A 639 -30.57 14.74 -23.84
CA ASN A 639 -29.89 13.45 -23.73
C ASN A 639 -30.92 12.32 -23.56
N LEU A 640 -30.98 11.38 -24.50
CA LEU A 640 -31.79 10.17 -24.37
C LEU A 640 -31.28 9.32 -23.19
N ILE A 641 -32.19 8.79 -22.39
CA ILE A 641 -31.86 7.85 -21.33
C ILE A 641 -31.51 6.51 -21.97
N GLN A 642 -30.20 6.24 -22.10
CA GLN A 642 -29.67 4.99 -22.62
C GLN A 642 -29.47 4.01 -21.45
N LEU A 643 -29.90 2.78 -21.65
CA LEU A 643 -29.77 1.67 -20.70
C LEU A 643 -28.63 0.74 -21.14
N ASP A 644 -28.13 -0.09 -20.23
CA ASP A 644 -27.12 -1.09 -20.55
C ASP A 644 -27.65 -2.08 -21.60
N ALA A 645 -26.81 -2.44 -22.56
CA ALA A 645 -27.18 -3.31 -23.68
C ALA A 645 -27.57 -4.74 -23.22
N SER A 646 -27.17 -5.15 -22.02
CA SER A 646 -27.54 -6.43 -21.40
C SER A 646 -28.99 -6.48 -20.92
N ILE A 647 -29.64 -5.32 -20.76
CA ILE A 647 -31.05 -5.25 -20.33
C ILE A 647 -31.93 -5.72 -21.50
N PRO A 648 -32.76 -6.76 -21.32
CA PRO A 648 -33.60 -7.28 -22.40
C PRO A 648 -34.71 -6.29 -22.77
N ALA A 649 -35.07 -6.27 -24.05
CA ALA A 649 -36.24 -5.52 -24.52
C ALA A 649 -37.49 -5.98 -23.76
N GLY A 650 -38.33 -5.01 -23.35
CA GLY A 650 -39.54 -5.25 -22.58
C GLY A 650 -39.33 -5.29 -21.05
N ALA A 651 -38.10 -5.23 -20.56
CA ALA A 651 -37.84 -5.14 -19.12
C ALA A 651 -38.57 -3.93 -18.52
N LYS A 652 -39.43 -4.17 -17.50
CA LYS A 652 -40.18 -3.12 -16.82
C LYS A 652 -39.26 -2.37 -15.86
N MET A 653 -39.42 -1.04 -15.85
CA MET A 653 -38.72 -0.15 -14.93
C MET A 653 -39.72 0.33 -13.85
N TYR A 654 -39.23 0.41 -12.63
CA TYR A 654 -40.04 0.80 -11.44
C TYR A 654 -39.49 2.09 -10.84
#